data_c02ddc684e8922f54bb77f15631bcae9
#
_entry.id   c02ddc684e8922f54bb77f15631bcae9
#
_cell.length_a   1.000
_cell.length_b   1.000
_cell.length_c   1.000
_cell.angle_alpha   90.00
_cell.angle_beta   90.00
_cell.angle_gamma   90.00
#
_symmetry.space_group_name_H-M   'P 1'
#
loop_
_entity.id
_entity.type
_entity.pdbx_description
1 polymer ?
#
loop_
_entity_poly.entity_id
_entity_poly.type
_entity_poly.pdbx_seq_one_letter_code
_entity_poly.pdbx_strand_id
1 'polypeptide(L)'
;MKISLNWIKKYVKVGISDEELIRLIGARLVEVEGVIDETEKYNNIYVAKVMSASKIPETHLTLCQIDVGAMGKFQVVCGAPNVREGMLAAWIAPGAVVPASVHEDSPFVIGKRKMLNKYDSDGMLAGADELDFGDDHSGIVEIDPNDARPGDLLKDVFELEDKVLEIENKSLTHRPDTFGIIGFSREVAGILGESFDFEYQDTTLKPGKDLSVKILNDGICARYTAVVLEKHGEIKKKYLSMMDTILSKSGMKPISPIVDVTNYLMLLTGQPLHAFDYDKFVKVGGLAEPEIVVRLASKGEKLVLLDDTEVILNDSDIVICSGTKPVALAGAMGGKSTMIDENTRNIIIESATFSLYNLRKTQMAHGIFSEAITRFTKGQPPYQCLRVAEAAAEMLKEGYKVAMVADTMTSPEKPISVKVSLDEINGLLGTDYDEKLVAETLTNVGFKIDSFLGPRPSGPSPRADGASPRAAALRNPSEETSLNLTAPLWRTDIHIKEDIIEEVGRLLGYDNITPVLPLHGTAEKNPNLALKTKVRDILASFGGNEVLTYSFVSGKLLEKAGLDTKNSYKIINSISPELQYIRQTIVPSLLEKAYVNQKLPVEKFAMFETNKVYRKSEGMNSENVPKEEMKLGMVLAERKNQGTAYYVAKKYVEELLKALNIKFELLPLKNTAPEALPFENKRSAEILVNDEVIGVVGEFKNSVKKNFKLLDYLAGFELDFLKLVELYQPNAKVDVSPVIEKRDLTVETNKTYGEIVAKIQAILDKNNLVAEISPLAIYQPEEIKHISVHLEFKQKIDDNLMAELEKIN
;
A
#
# COMPACT_ATOMS: atom_id res chain seq x y z
N MET A 1 -4.70 -4.67 13.31
CA MET A 1 -4.56 -5.90 14.14
C MET A 1 -4.25 -5.48 15.57
N LYS A 2 -4.85 -6.14 16.58
CA LYS A 2 -4.64 -5.83 18.00
C LYS A 2 -3.71 -6.84 18.64
N ILE A 3 -2.68 -6.37 19.35
CA ILE A 3 -1.65 -7.19 19.99
C ILE A 3 -1.50 -6.80 21.47
N SER A 4 -1.79 -7.72 22.36
CA SER A 4 -1.63 -7.55 23.81
C SER A 4 -0.17 -7.65 24.22
N LEU A 5 0.36 -6.68 24.96
CA LEU A 5 1.71 -6.74 25.53
C LEU A 5 1.85 -7.82 26.60
N ASN A 6 0.83 -8.02 27.43
CA ASN A 6 0.83 -9.08 28.42
C ASN A 6 0.92 -10.46 27.77
N TRP A 7 0.27 -10.65 26.61
CA TRP A 7 0.34 -11.93 25.91
C TRP A 7 1.74 -12.17 25.30
N ILE A 8 2.40 -11.12 24.77
CA ILE A 8 3.82 -11.20 24.34
C ILE A 8 4.73 -11.58 25.52
N LYS A 9 4.56 -10.92 26.68
CA LYS A 9 5.37 -11.13 27.90
C LYS A 9 5.28 -12.56 28.47
N LYS A 10 4.29 -13.37 28.04
CA LYS A 10 4.21 -14.80 28.37
C LYS A 10 5.28 -15.64 27.66
N TYR A 11 5.81 -15.16 26.54
CA TYR A 11 6.76 -15.87 25.68
C TYR A 11 8.15 -15.21 25.63
N VAL A 12 8.27 -13.97 26.09
CA VAL A 12 9.50 -13.20 26.02
C VAL A 12 9.71 -12.46 27.33
N LYS A 13 10.94 -12.55 27.87
CA LYS A 13 11.32 -11.73 29.01
C LYS A 13 11.57 -10.29 28.56
N VAL A 14 10.73 -9.37 29.01
CA VAL A 14 10.86 -7.95 28.73
C VAL A 14 11.47 -7.23 29.92
N GLY A 15 12.72 -6.77 29.75
CA GLY A 15 13.50 -6.08 30.81
C GLY A 15 13.48 -4.54 30.68
N ILE A 16 12.70 -4.00 29.76
CA ILE A 16 12.58 -2.56 29.47
C ILE A 16 11.14 -2.08 29.72
N SER A 17 10.92 -0.75 29.73
CA SER A 17 9.58 -0.22 29.88
C SER A 17 8.69 -0.51 28.65
N ASP A 18 7.36 -0.48 28.86
CA ASP A 18 6.42 -0.68 27.75
C ASP A 18 6.58 0.38 26.67
N GLU A 19 6.84 1.64 27.03
CA GLU A 19 7.06 2.75 26.09
C GLU A 19 8.28 2.48 25.20
N GLU A 20 9.37 1.99 25.77
CA GLU A 20 10.58 1.66 25.02
C GLU A 20 10.36 0.42 24.14
N LEU A 21 9.64 -0.59 24.64
CA LEU A 21 9.26 -1.75 23.84
C LEU A 21 8.43 -1.35 22.62
N ILE A 22 7.41 -0.50 22.81
CA ILE A 22 6.56 0.02 21.72
C ILE A 22 7.42 0.79 20.72
N ARG A 23 8.34 1.63 21.18
CA ARG A 23 9.25 2.37 20.30
C ARG A 23 10.12 1.43 19.46
N LEU A 24 10.67 0.37 20.05
CA LEU A 24 11.49 -0.61 19.35
C LEU A 24 10.68 -1.43 18.34
N ILE A 25 9.45 -1.84 18.69
CA ILE A 25 8.53 -2.50 17.75
C ILE A 25 8.27 -1.59 16.55
N GLY A 26 7.98 -0.31 16.80
CA GLY A 26 7.76 0.68 15.75
C GLY A 26 8.97 0.90 14.84
N ALA A 27 10.18 0.89 15.40
CA ALA A 27 11.42 1.15 14.66
C ALA A 27 11.93 -0.07 13.87
N ARG A 28 11.65 -1.32 14.33
CA ARG A 28 12.34 -2.53 13.84
C ARG A 28 11.43 -3.61 13.29
N LEU A 29 10.12 -3.51 13.48
CA LEU A 29 9.18 -4.53 13.03
C LEU A 29 8.01 -3.93 12.23
N VAL A 30 7.21 -3.05 12.85
CA VAL A 30 5.95 -2.60 12.24
C VAL A 30 5.48 -1.29 12.85
N GLU A 31 4.85 -0.44 12.06
CA GLU A 31 4.22 0.79 12.53
C GLU A 31 3.11 0.50 13.55
N VAL A 32 3.19 1.17 14.70
CA VAL A 32 2.17 1.15 15.75
C VAL A 32 1.28 2.37 15.58
N GLU A 33 0.04 2.16 15.14
CA GLU A 33 -0.92 3.24 14.86
C GLU A 33 -1.53 3.81 16.13
N GLY A 34 -1.67 2.97 17.17
CA GLY A 34 -2.28 3.36 18.44
C GLY A 34 -1.94 2.40 19.57
N VAL A 35 -2.16 2.85 20.79
CA VAL A 35 -2.05 2.05 22.02
C VAL A 35 -3.30 2.24 22.85
N ILE A 36 -4.03 1.16 23.09
CA ILE A 36 -5.18 1.13 23.98
C ILE A 36 -4.63 0.77 25.36
N ASP A 37 -4.74 1.70 26.30
CA ASP A 37 -4.30 1.49 27.68
C ASP A 37 -5.49 1.04 28.53
N GLU A 38 -5.49 -0.24 28.92
CA GLU A 38 -6.54 -0.88 29.74
C GLU A 38 -6.21 -0.85 31.24
N THR A 39 -5.12 -0.19 31.65
CA THR A 39 -4.57 -0.26 33.01
C THR A 39 -5.56 0.20 34.08
N GLU A 40 -6.36 1.22 33.82
CA GLU A 40 -7.31 1.78 34.78
C GLU A 40 -8.77 1.31 34.58
N LYS A 41 -9.08 0.65 33.48
CA LYS A 41 -10.44 0.28 33.09
C LYS A 41 -11.16 -0.61 34.09
N TYR A 42 -10.42 -1.49 34.75
CA TYR A 42 -10.98 -2.46 35.70
C TYR A 42 -10.68 -2.12 37.15
N ASN A 43 -10.37 -0.87 37.47
CA ASN A 43 -10.11 -0.44 38.84
C ASN A 43 -11.38 -0.54 39.71
N ASN A 44 -11.17 -1.02 40.96
CA ASN A 44 -12.23 -1.20 41.99
C ASN A 44 -13.34 -2.19 41.55
N ILE A 45 -12.97 -3.22 40.80
CA ILE A 45 -13.83 -4.36 40.49
C ILE A 45 -13.25 -5.59 41.20
N TYR A 46 -14.05 -6.24 42.00
CA TYR A 46 -13.62 -7.31 42.90
C TYR A 46 -14.40 -8.60 42.67
N VAL A 47 -13.79 -9.72 43.03
CA VAL A 47 -14.50 -10.99 43.12
C VAL A 47 -15.32 -11.01 44.39
N ALA A 48 -16.65 -11.24 44.26
CA ALA A 48 -17.58 -11.31 45.38
C ALA A 48 -18.24 -12.71 45.45
N LYS A 49 -18.37 -13.27 46.66
CA LYS A 49 -19.17 -14.47 46.90
C LYS A 49 -20.60 -14.11 47.27
N VAL A 50 -21.56 -14.65 46.58
CA VAL A 50 -22.99 -14.51 46.94
C VAL A 50 -23.30 -15.42 48.12
N MET A 51 -23.50 -14.83 49.27
CA MET A 51 -23.78 -15.54 50.55
C MET A 51 -25.25 -15.93 50.70
N SER A 52 -26.14 -15.11 50.11
CA SER A 52 -27.60 -15.41 50.06
C SER A 52 -28.21 -14.65 48.86
N ALA A 53 -29.24 -15.24 48.27
CA ALA A 53 -30.00 -14.68 47.16
C ALA A 53 -31.49 -14.90 47.39
N SER A 54 -32.23 -13.81 47.63
CA SER A 54 -33.67 -13.87 47.94
C SER A 54 -34.46 -13.06 46.91
N LYS A 55 -35.43 -13.65 46.22
CA LYS A 55 -36.31 -12.97 45.28
C LYS A 55 -37.11 -11.87 45.98
N ILE A 56 -37.14 -10.66 45.41
CA ILE A 56 -37.99 -9.58 45.86
C ILE A 56 -39.39 -9.82 45.30
N PRO A 57 -40.42 -9.95 46.18
CA PRO A 57 -41.80 -10.22 45.75
C PRO A 57 -42.30 -9.22 44.69
N GLU A 58 -43.04 -9.73 43.69
CA GLU A 58 -43.65 -8.96 42.59
C GLU A 58 -42.66 -8.30 41.63
N THR A 59 -41.38 -8.73 41.65
CA THR A 59 -40.32 -8.20 40.77
C THR A 59 -39.48 -9.32 40.19
N HIS A 60 -38.69 -9.00 39.14
CA HIS A 60 -37.64 -9.89 38.64
C HIS A 60 -36.33 -9.79 39.46
N LEU A 61 -36.25 -8.86 40.41
CA LEU A 61 -35.03 -8.54 41.15
C LEU A 61 -34.78 -9.55 42.31
N THR A 62 -33.49 -9.72 42.57
CA THR A 62 -33.01 -10.57 43.68
C THR A 62 -32.17 -9.73 44.64
N LEU A 63 -32.47 -9.81 45.93
CA LEU A 63 -31.72 -9.20 47.01
C LEU A 63 -30.60 -10.16 47.37
N CYS A 64 -29.36 -9.73 47.21
CA CYS A 64 -28.16 -10.51 47.45
C CYS A 64 -27.37 -9.94 48.64
N GLN A 65 -26.88 -10.81 49.50
CA GLN A 65 -25.79 -10.48 50.43
C GLN A 65 -24.53 -11.05 49.85
N ILE A 66 -23.50 -10.22 49.66
CA ILE A 66 -22.23 -10.62 49.09
C ILE A 66 -21.10 -10.47 50.12
N ASP A 67 -20.10 -11.32 50.02
CA ASP A 67 -18.88 -11.26 50.80
C ASP A 67 -17.72 -10.90 49.84
N VAL A 68 -16.99 -9.84 50.12
CA VAL A 68 -15.83 -9.33 49.37
C VAL A 68 -14.53 -9.46 50.20
N GLY A 69 -14.42 -10.50 50.94
CA GLY A 69 -13.22 -10.79 51.75
C GLY A 69 -12.91 -9.71 52.78
N ALA A 70 -11.69 -9.18 52.74
CA ALA A 70 -11.22 -8.15 53.67
C ALA A 70 -12.00 -6.84 53.61
N MET A 71 -12.73 -6.56 52.51
CA MET A 71 -13.56 -5.37 52.35
C MET A 71 -14.89 -5.48 53.13
N GLY A 72 -15.32 -6.69 53.49
CA GLY A 72 -16.52 -6.94 54.25
C GLY A 72 -17.69 -7.44 53.42
N LYS A 73 -18.89 -7.32 54.04
CA LYS A 73 -20.14 -7.76 53.40
C LYS A 73 -20.99 -6.61 52.96
N PHE A 74 -21.59 -6.76 51.78
CA PHE A 74 -22.44 -5.73 51.18
C PHE A 74 -23.75 -6.30 50.71
N GLN A 75 -24.76 -5.45 50.60
CA GLN A 75 -26.05 -5.77 50.03
C GLN A 75 -26.14 -5.23 48.59
N VAL A 76 -26.53 -6.07 47.65
CA VAL A 76 -26.68 -5.72 46.25
C VAL A 76 -28.04 -6.21 45.75
N VAL A 77 -28.73 -5.38 44.96
CA VAL A 77 -29.92 -5.79 44.22
C VAL A 77 -29.54 -6.13 42.80
N CYS A 78 -29.74 -7.39 42.39
CA CYS A 78 -29.35 -7.91 41.08
C CYS A 78 -30.60 -8.27 40.27
N GLY A 79 -30.57 -7.89 38.95
CA GLY A 79 -31.63 -8.24 38.01
C GLY A 79 -31.38 -9.55 37.24
N ALA A 80 -30.18 -10.09 37.34
CA ALA A 80 -29.78 -11.26 36.57
C ALA A 80 -30.50 -12.53 36.99
N PRO A 81 -30.95 -13.37 36.02
CA PRO A 81 -31.70 -14.58 36.32
C PRO A 81 -30.83 -15.71 36.92
N ASN A 82 -29.53 -15.68 36.66
CA ASN A 82 -28.58 -16.76 37.04
C ASN A 82 -27.97 -16.57 38.44
N VAL A 83 -28.23 -15.44 39.14
CA VAL A 83 -27.67 -15.19 40.46
C VAL A 83 -28.21 -16.21 41.49
N ARG A 84 -27.28 -16.82 42.26
CA ARG A 84 -27.60 -17.84 43.26
C ARG A 84 -26.59 -17.84 44.41
N GLU A 85 -27.02 -18.39 45.54
CA GLU A 85 -26.15 -18.59 46.68
C GLU A 85 -24.93 -19.48 46.34
N GLY A 86 -23.77 -19.11 46.83
CA GLY A 86 -22.50 -19.83 46.68
C GLY A 86 -21.66 -19.45 45.45
N MET A 87 -22.24 -18.73 44.43
CA MET A 87 -21.47 -18.36 43.27
C MET A 87 -20.44 -17.25 43.55
N LEU A 88 -19.34 -17.25 42.84
CA LEU A 88 -18.43 -16.11 42.72
C LEU A 88 -18.83 -15.31 41.48
N ALA A 89 -18.84 -13.99 41.60
CA ALA A 89 -19.21 -13.06 40.54
C ALA A 89 -18.35 -11.79 40.60
N ALA A 90 -18.26 -11.08 39.51
CA ALA A 90 -17.59 -9.78 39.46
C ALA A 90 -18.52 -8.71 40.12
N TRP A 91 -18.01 -7.98 41.11
CA TRP A 91 -18.67 -6.88 41.77
C TRP A 91 -18.00 -5.56 41.48
N ILE A 92 -18.71 -4.67 40.80
CA ILE A 92 -18.28 -3.29 40.54
C ILE A 92 -18.63 -2.47 41.80
N ALA A 93 -17.60 -2.03 42.52
CA ALA A 93 -17.74 -1.29 43.75
C ALA A 93 -18.31 0.12 43.50
N PRO A 94 -19.01 0.73 44.53
CA PRO A 94 -19.41 2.11 44.45
C PRO A 94 -18.23 3.06 44.22
N GLY A 95 -18.33 3.92 43.18
CA GLY A 95 -17.28 4.84 42.74
C GLY A 95 -16.49 4.32 41.53
N ALA A 96 -16.62 3.03 41.21
CA ALA A 96 -15.99 2.48 40.01
C ALA A 96 -16.79 2.79 38.73
N VAL A 97 -16.11 2.89 37.60
CA VAL A 97 -16.70 3.03 36.28
C VAL A 97 -17.07 1.66 35.74
N VAL A 98 -18.19 1.55 35.05
CA VAL A 98 -18.55 0.33 34.31
C VAL A 98 -17.62 0.21 33.10
N PRO A 99 -16.83 -0.88 32.96
CA PRO A 99 -15.80 -1.01 31.91
C PRO A 99 -16.28 -0.74 30.48
N ALA A 100 -17.47 -1.22 30.12
CA ALA A 100 -18.02 -0.98 28.77
C ALA A 100 -18.28 0.50 28.47
N SER A 101 -18.44 1.37 29.51
CA SER A 101 -18.70 2.79 29.32
C SER A 101 -17.46 3.70 29.43
N VAL A 102 -16.28 3.17 29.67
CA VAL A 102 -15.05 3.96 29.93
C VAL A 102 -14.73 4.94 28.80
N HIS A 103 -15.05 4.59 27.56
CA HIS A 103 -14.78 5.43 26.39
C HIS A 103 -15.98 6.26 25.92
N GLU A 104 -17.08 6.28 26.68
CA GLU A 104 -18.23 7.14 26.40
C GLU A 104 -17.97 8.58 26.85
N ASP A 105 -18.65 9.54 26.23
CA ASP A 105 -18.59 10.96 26.62
C ASP A 105 -18.97 11.20 28.09
N SER A 106 -19.75 10.30 28.68
CA SER A 106 -20.18 10.33 30.08
C SER A 106 -20.09 8.91 30.65
N PRO A 107 -18.93 8.47 31.15
CA PRO A 107 -18.77 7.14 31.73
C PRO A 107 -19.75 6.85 32.89
N PHE A 108 -20.29 5.65 32.89
CA PHE A 108 -21.26 5.26 33.90
C PHE A 108 -20.56 4.85 35.20
N VAL A 109 -20.67 5.69 36.23
CA VAL A 109 -20.11 5.46 37.56
C VAL A 109 -21.13 4.78 38.47
N ILE A 110 -20.76 3.66 39.06
CA ILE A 110 -21.59 2.92 39.99
C ILE A 110 -21.66 3.68 41.32
N GLY A 111 -22.88 3.87 41.81
CA GLY A 111 -23.14 4.51 43.10
C GLY A 111 -23.90 3.60 44.07
N LYS A 112 -23.95 4.02 45.32
CA LYS A 112 -24.90 3.44 46.26
C LYS A 112 -26.30 3.93 45.91
N ARG A 113 -27.22 3.01 45.69
CA ARG A 113 -28.60 3.34 45.27
C ARG A 113 -29.63 2.67 46.19
N LYS A 114 -30.79 3.33 46.35
CA LYS A 114 -31.93 2.73 47.00
C LYS A 114 -32.91 2.24 45.94
N MET A 115 -33.03 0.93 45.80
CA MET A 115 -33.88 0.29 44.81
C MET A 115 -35.30 0.14 45.42
N LEU A 116 -36.33 0.40 44.58
CA LEU A 116 -37.73 0.35 44.98
C LEU A 116 -38.04 1.20 46.23
N ASN A 117 -37.24 2.25 46.51
CA ASN A 117 -37.33 3.10 47.73
C ASN A 117 -37.20 2.34 49.07
N LYS A 118 -36.75 1.07 49.01
CA LYS A 118 -36.73 0.18 50.20
C LYS A 118 -35.39 -0.54 50.40
N TYR A 119 -34.79 -1.03 49.35
CA TYR A 119 -33.61 -1.90 49.43
C TYR A 119 -32.34 -1.13 49.01
N ASP A 120 -31.38 -1.07 49.91
CA ASP A 120 -30.08 -0.47 49.58
C ASP A 120 -29.28 -1.43 48.63
N SER A 121 -28.62 -0.88 47.63
CA SER A 121 -27.72 -1.59 46.74
C SER A 121 -26.36 -0.89 46.71
N ASP A 122 -25.36 -1.54 47.27
CA ASP A 122 -23.97 -1.10 47.31
C ASP A 122 -23.18 -1.73 46.19
N GLY A 123 -23.10 -1.06 45.04
CA GLY A 123 -22.44 -1.58 43.86
C GLY A 123 -23.34 -2.42 42.94
N MET A 124 -22.72 -3.14 42.01
CA MET A 124 -23.40 -3.92 40.96
C MET A 124 -22.69 -5.24 40.74
N LEU A 125 -23.40 -6.36 40.60
CA LEU A 125 -22.89 -7.61 40.06
C LEU A 125 -22.97 -7.52 38.53
N ALA A 126 -21.87 -7.78 37.83
CA ALA A 126 -21.72 -7.45 36.43
C ALA A 126 -21.89 -8.66 35.51
N GLY A 127 -22.50 -8.39 34.36
CA GLY A 127 -22.53 -9.26 33.16
C GLY A 127 -21.28 -9.13 32.29
N ALA A 128 -21.20 -9.95 31.27
CA ALA A 128 -20.10 -9.88 30.31
C ALA A 128 -20.10 -8.59 29.49
N ASP A 129 -21.28 -8.10 29.15
CA ASP A 129 -21.51 -6.84 28.45
C ASP A 129 -21.06 -5.62 29.27
N GLU A 130 -21.33 -5.58 30.57
CA GLU A 130 -20.89 -4.48 31.45
C GLU A 130 -19.37 -4.51 31.70
N LEU A 131 -18.74 -5.70 31.65
CA LEU A 131 -17.31 -5.87 31.78
C LEU A 131 -16.55 -5.70 30.44
N ASP A 132 -17.26 -5.44 29.34
CA ASP A 132 -16.70 -5.36 28.00
C ASP A 132 -16.02 -6.67 27.52
N PHE A 133 -16.60 -7.82 27.93
CA PHE A 133 -16.15 -9.16 27.50
C PHE A 133 -17.08 -9.77 26.44
N GLY A 134 -17.95 -9.01 25.83
CA GLY A 134 -18.87 -9.43 24.77
C GLY A 134 -20.26 -8.85 24.94
N ASP A 135 -21.25 -9.35 24.18
CA ASP A 135 -22.62 -8.82 24.15
C ASP A 135 -23.61 -9.70 24.91
N ASP A 136 -23.14 -10.62 25.77
CA ASP A 136 -24.01 -11.52 26.50
C ASP A 136 -24.71 -10.81 27.70
N HIS A 137 -25.98 -10.52 27.52
CA HIS A 137 -26.87 -9.95 28.54
C HIS A 137 -27.69 -11.01 29.32
N SER A 138 -27.40 -12.29 29.13
CA SER A 138 -28.21 -13.36 29.72
C SER A 138 -28.11 -13.47 31.24
N GLY A 139 -27.04 -12.90 31.82
CA GLY A 139 -26.83 -12.89 33.27
C GLY A 139 -25.48 -12.32 33.69
N ILE A 140 -25.17 -12.39 34.98
CA ILE A 140 -23.87 -11.99 35.50
C ILE A 140 -22.81 -13.06 35.23
N VAL A 141 -21.55 -12.61 35.09
CA VAL A 141 -20.41 -13.55 34.93
C VAL A 141 -20.18 -14.37 36.17
N GLU A 142 -19.95 -15.65 36.00
CA GLU A 142 -19.56 -16.57 37.06
C GLU A 142 -18.06 -16.82 36.99
N ILE A 143 -17.38 -16.76 38.15
CA ILE A 143 -15.93 -16.96 38.28
C ILE A 143 -15.68 -18.33 38.94
N ASP A 144 -14.69 -19.10 38.44
CA ASP A 144 -14.36 -20.40 39.01
C ASP A 144 -13.78 -20.22 40.43
N PRO A 145 -14.34 -20.91 41.43
CA PRO A 145 -13.80 -20.90 42.80
C PRO A 145 -12.34 -21.44 42.95
N ASN A 146 -11.83 -22.11 41.90
CA ASN A 146 -10.44 -22.53 41.86
C ASN A 146 -9.49 -21.40 41.43
N ASP A 147 -9.98 -20.44 40.67
CA ASP A 147 -9.16 -19.37 40.06
C ASP A 147 -9.12 -18.11 40.94
N ALA A 148 -10.12 -17.90 41.81
CA ALA A 148 -10.21 -16.69 42.60
C ALA A 148 -10.87 -16.87 43.96
N ARG A 149 -10.62 -15.90 44.85
CA ARG A 149 -11.20 -15.82 46.20
C ARG A 149 -12.00 -14.52 46.37
N PRO A 150 -12.98 -14.47 47.27
CA PRO A 150 -13.65 -13.24 47.62
C PRO A 150 -12.67 -12.14 48.06
N GLY A 151 -12.76 -10.97 47.47
CA GLY A 151 -11.88 -9.84 47.72
C GLY A 151 -10.70 -9.68 46.79
N ASP A 152 -10.41 -10.68 45.93
CA ASP A 152 -9.42 -10.52 44.87
C ASP A 152 -9.82 -9.47 43.86
N LEU A 153 -8.90 -8.67 43.34
CA LEU A 153 -9.14 -7.76 42.24
C LEU A 153 -9.36 -8.54 40.95
N LEU A 154 -10.43 -8.25 40.24
CA LEU A 154 -10.74 -8.92 38.97
C LEU A 154 -9.61 -8.78 37.95
N LYS A 155 -8.96 -7.60 37.93
CA LYS A 155 -7.84 -7.31 37.02
C LYS A 155 -6.61 -8.19 37.28
N ASP A 156 -6.36 -8.58 38.52
CA ASP A 156 -5.22 -9.44 38.87
C ASP A 156 -5.52 -10.90 38.50
N VAL A 157 -6.76 -11.35 38.72
CA VAL A 157 -7.21 -12.71 38.41
C VAL A 157 -7.12 -13.01 36.90
N PHE A 158 -7.50 -12.06 36.09
CA PHE A 158 -7.57 -12.23 34.62
C PHE A 158 -6.54 -11.40 33.84
N GLU A 159 -5.50 -10.88 34.50
CA GLU A 159 -4.41 -10.09 33.87
C GLU A 159 -4.94 -8.95 32.99
N LEU A 160 -5.93 -8.19 33.53
CA LEU A 160 -6.65 -7.19 32.72
C LEU A 160 -5.90 -5.87 32.56
N GLU A 161 -4.94 -5.57 33.45
CA GLU A 161 -4.02 -4.42 33.26
C GLU A 161 -3.10 -4.70 32.08
N ASP A 162 -3.35 -4.07 30.96
CA ASP A 162 -2.65 -4.37 29.71
C ASP A 162 -2.55 -3.12 28.83
N LYS A 163 -1.61 -3.13 27.92
CA LYS A 163 -1.54 -2.22 26.78
C LYS A 163 -1.70 -3.02 25.50
N VAL A 164 -2.70 -2.70 24.72
CA VAL A 164 -3.01 -3.37 23.46
C VAL A 164 -2.58 -2.46 22.30
N LEU A 165 -1.66 -2.96 21.48
CA LEU A 165 -1.15 -2.25 20.32
C LEU A 165 -2.09 -2.38 19.14
N GLU A 166 -2.40 -1.28 18.48
CA GLU A 166 -3.02 -1.26 17.16
C GLU A 166 -1.94 -1.19 16.09
N ILE A 167 -1.85 -2.25 15.27
CA ILE A 167 -0.75 -2.47 14.33
C ILE A 167 -1.23 -2.25 12.90
N GLU A 168 -0.48 -1.45 12.12
CA GLU A 168 -0.64 -1.33 10.67
C GLU A 168 -0.13 -2.62 9.98
N ASN A 169 -1.06 -3.44 9.53
CA ASN A 169 -0.70 -4.76 8.99
C ASN A 169 -0.27 -4.76 7.51
N LYS A 170 -0.24 -3.61 6.83
CA LYS A 170 0.24 -3.52 5.44
C LYS A 170 1.75 -3.75 5.34
N SER A 171 2.51 -3.22 6.31
CA SER A 171 3.97 -3.41 6.37
C SER A 171 4.39 -4.85 6.64
N LEU A 172 3.52 -5.68 7.24
CA LEU A 172 3.76 -7.10 7.52
C LEU A 172 3.21 -8.06 6.45
N THR A 173 2.86 -7.56 5.27
CA THR A 173 2.21 -8.39 4.22
C THR A 173 3.04 -9.58 3.79
N HIS A 174 4.36 -9.50 3.84
CA HIS A 174 5.30 -10.59 3.53
C HIS A 174 5.61 -11.51 4.72
N ARG A 175 5.13 -11.18 5.91
CA ARG A 175 5.40 -11.88 7.18
C ARG A 175 4.13 -12.52 7.75
N PRO A 176 3.60 -13.59 7.14
CA PRO A 176 2.38 -14.25 7.61
C PRO A 176 2.51 -14.79 9.04
N ASP A 177 3.70 -15.17 9.48
CA ASP A 177 3.99 -15.65 10.82
C ASP A 177 3.67 -14.62 11.92
N THR A 178 3.85 -13.32 11.64
CA THR A 178 3.60 -12.24 12.62
C THR A 178 2.12 -11.89 12.79
N PHE A 179 1.22 -12.53 12.04
CA PHE A 179 -0.23 -12.41 12.25
C PHE A 179 -0.76 -13.29 13.39
N GLY A 180 0.13 -13.95 14.12
CA GLY A 180 -0.11 -14.64 15.37
C GLY A 180 0.84 -14.16 16.46
N ILE A 181 0.39 -14.26 17.72
CA ILE A 181 1.18 -13.82 18.90
C ILE A 181 2.53 -14.54 18.97
N ILE A 182 2.58 -15.83 18.64
CA ILE A 182 3.83 -16.62 18.64
C ILE A 182 4.87 -16.02 17.71
N GLY A 183 4.50 -15.72 16.47
CA GLY A 183 5.40 -15.12 15.49
C GLY A 183 5.82 -13.70 15.90
N PHE A 184 4.86 -12.90 16.37
CA PHE A 184 5.12 -11.55 16.85
C PHE A 184 6.05 -11.53 18.07
N SER A 185 5.83 -12.42 19.04
CA SER A 185 6.69 -12.55 20.24
C SER A 185 8.10 -13.01 19.87
N ARG A 186 8.26 -13.90 18.89
CA ARG A 186 9.59 -14.30 18.39
C ARG A 186 10.36 -13.10 17.83
N GLU A 187 9.68 -12.23 17.09
CA GLU A 187 10.28 -10.99 16.58
C GLU A 187 10.68 -10.04 17.71
N VAL A 188 9.83 -9.88 18.71
CA VAL A 188 10.13 -9.09 19.91
C VAL A 188 11.36 -9.66 20.64
N ALA A 189 11.44 -10.98 20.81
CA ALA A 189 12.62 -11.64 21.39
C ALA A 189 13.90 -11.34 20.58
N GLY A 190 13.82 -11.44 19.24
CA GLY A 190 14.93 -11.09 18.36
C GLY A 190 15.37 -9.62 18.48
N ILE A 191 14.40 -8.69 18.55
CA ILE A 191 14.67 -7.25 18.72
C ILE A 191 15.36 -6.95 20.06
N LEU A 192 14.98 -7.67 21.13
CA LEU A 192 15.53 -7.49 22.47
C LEU A 192 16.82 -8.29 22.72
N GLY A 193 17.16 -9.23 21.83
CA GLY A 193 18.26 -10.17 22.05
C GLY A 193 17.97 -11.17 23.19
N GLU A 194 16.70 -11.39 23.52
CA GLU A 194 16.26 -12.30 24.58
C GLU A 194 15.82 -13.65 23.99
N SER A 195 15.72 -14.68 24.85
CA SER A 195 15.22 -15.99 24.43
C SER A 195 13.73 -15.97 24.18
N PHE A 196 13.30 -16.74 23.17
CA PHE A 196 11.89 -16.98 22.88
C PHE A 196 11.47 -18.34 23.48
N ASP A 197 10.47 -18.33 24.35
CA ASP A 197 10.04 -19.50 25.13
C ASP A 197 8.74 -20.11 24.59
N PHE A 198 8.78 -20.64 23.39
CA PHE A 198 7.68 -21.42 22.81
C PHE A 198 8.20 -22.42 21.79
N GLU A 199 7.84 -23.69 21.98
CA GLU A 199 8.04 -24.74 21.01
C GLU A 199 6.73 -25.46 20.75
N TYR A 200 6.44 -25.74 19.47
CA TYR A 200 5.37 -26.66 19.14
C TYR A 200 5.74 -28.06 19.62
N GLN A 201 4.83 -28.69 20.37
CA GLN A 201 5.00 -30.10 20.69
C GLN A 201 4.96 -30.94 19.40
N ASP A 202 5.69 -32.04 19.37
CA ASP A 202 5.60 -32.96 18.26
C ASP A 202 4.19 -33.54 18.20
N THR A 203 3.61 -33.59 16.99
CA THR A 203 2.26 -34.08 16.79
C THR A 203 2.13 -35.57 17.10
N THR A 204 1.13 -35.94 17.87
CA THR A 204 0.71 -37.33 18.11
C THR A 204 -0.41 -37.79 17.18
N LEU A 205 -1.03 -36.85 16.47
CA LEU A 205 -2.09 -37.16 15.51
C LEU A 205 -1.52 -37.97 14.32
N LYS A 206 -2.17 -39.06 14.03
CA LYS A 206 -1.78 -39.91 12.90
C LYS A 206 -2.92 -39.88 11.89
N PRO A 207 -2.65 -39.52 10.62
CA PRO A 207 -3.65 -39.57 9.57
C PRO A 207 -4.18 -41.00 9.43
N GLY A 208 -5.53 -41.11 9.39
CA GLY A 208 -6.26 -42.39 9.19
C GLY A 208 -6.74 -42.54 7.74
N LYS A 209 -7.17 -43.74 7.41
CA LYS A 209 -7.69 -44.01 6.07
C LYS A 209 -9.18 -43.68 5.89
N ASP A 210 -9.86 -43.43 6.99
CA ASP A 210 -11.32 -43.33 7.02
C ASP A 210 -11.88 -41.94 6.69
N LEU A 211 -11.08 -40.90 6.79
CA LEU A 211 -11.45 -39.53 6.39
C LEU A 211 -10.81 -39.16 5.04
N SER A 212 -11.68 -39.03 4.04
CA SER A 212 -11.24 -38.71 2.67
C SER A 212 -11.16 -37.21 2.47
N VAL A 213 -9.99 -36.73 2.03
CA VAL A 213 -9.80 -35.36 1.56
C VAL A 213 -9.26 -35.37 0.14
N LYS A 214 -9.93 -34.65 -0.77
CA LYS A 214 -9.55 -34.54 -2.18
C LYS A 214 -9.37 -33.08 -2.57
N ILE A 215 -8.24 -32.70 -3.14
CA ILE A 215 -7.98 -31.39 -3.74
C ILE A 215 -8.01 -31.60 -5.25
N LEU A 216 -9.03 -31.02 -5.93
CA LEU A 216 -9.29 -31.32 -7.36
C LEU A 216 -8.52 -30.38 -8.32
N ASN A 217 -8.00 -29.27 -7.86
CA ASN A 217 -7.28 -28.31 -8.69
C ASN A 217 -5.88 -28.05 -8.11
N ASP A 218 -4.87 -28.08 -8.96
CA ASP A 218 -3.50 -27.80 -8.53
C ASP A 218 -3.32 -26.36 -8.03
N GLY A 219 -2.53 -26.21 -6.99
CA GLY A 219 -2.11 -24.89 -6.47
C GLY A 219 -3.18 -24.09 -5.71
N ILE A 220 -4.41 -24.60 -5.53
CA ILE A 220 -5.45 -23.88 -4.78
C ILE A 220 -5.35 -24.08 -3.27
N CYS A 221 -4.78 -25.20 -2.84
CA CYS A 221 -4.63 -25.58 -1.43
C CYS A 221 -3.31 -26.34 -1.26
N ALA A 222 -2.37 -25.75 -0.52
CA ALA A 222 -1.06 -26.34 -0.30
C ALA A 222 -1.09 -27.48 0.72
N ARG A 223 -1.96 -27.36 1.74
CA ARG A 223 -2.21 -28.41 2.74
C ARG A 223 -3.61 -28.28 3.29
N TYR A 224 -4.26 -29.40 3.49
CA TYR A 224 -5.54 -29.49 4.19
C TYR A 224 -5.44 -30.56 5.26
N THR A 225 -5.62 -30.17 6.51
CA THR A 225 -5.71 -31.07 7.66
C THR A 225 -7.14 -31.03 8.21
N ALA A 226 -7.72 -32.20 8.45
CA ALA A 226 -9.03 -32.31 9.06
C ALA A 226 -8.97 -33.31 10.22
N VAL A 227 -9.59 -32.95 11.34
CA VAL A 227 -9.68 -33.80 12.53
C VAL A 227 -11.15 -33.96 12.91
N VAL A 228 -11.65 -35.18 12.90
CA VAL A 228 -12.98 -35.48 13.40
C VAL A 228 -12.89 -35.70 14.91
N LEU A 229 -13.69 -34.98 15.65
CA LEU A 229 -13.80 -35.05 17.09
C LEU A 229 -15.19 -35.54 17.49
N GLU A 230 -15.24 -36.70 18.15
CA GLU A 230 -16.47 -37.27 18.70
C GLU A 230 -16.72 -36.78 20.12
N LYS A 231 -17.96 -36.37 20.39
CA LYS A 231 -18.37 -35.94 21.71
C LYS A 231 -18.44 -37.11 22.68
N HIS A 232 -17.75 -37.02 23.80
CA HIS A 232 -17.79 -37.97 24.89
C HIS A 232 -18.15 -37.38 26.24
N GLY A 233 -18.07 -36.05 26.37
CA GLY A 233 -18.40 -35.25 27.55
C GLY A 233 -19.11 -33.97 27.17
N GLU A 234 -19.34 -33.13 28.14
CA GLU A 234 -19.85 -31.75 27.91
C GLU A 234 -18.82 -30.72 28.30
N ILE A 235 -18.41 -29.89 27.35
CA ILE A 235 -17.71 -28.64 27.66
C ILE A 235 -18.78 -27.59 27.89
N LYS A 236 -19.15 -27.39 29.16
CA LYS A 236 -20.05 -26.30 29.54
C LYS A 236 -19.20 -25.09 29.88
N LYS A 237 -19.34 -24.05 29.12
CA LYS A 237 -18.78 -22.73 29.47
C LYS A 237 -19.60 -22.20 30.63
N LYS A 238 -19.12 -22.46 31.84
CA LYS A 238 -19.79 -22.02 33.05
C LYS A 238 -19.16 -20.78 33.64
N TYR A 239 -17.85 -20.67 33.50
CA TYR A 239 -17.04 -19.63 34.12
C TYR A 239 -16.39 -18.73 33.10
N LEU A 240 -16.15 -17.45 33.48
CA LEU A 240 -15.27 -16.56 32.76
C LEU A 240 -13.87 -17.18 32.74
N SER A 241 -13.21 -17.17 31.61
CA SER A 241 -11.87 -17.73 31.43
C SER A 241 -10.88 -16.68 30.93
N MET A 242 -9.59 -16.95 31.11
CA MET A 242 -8.52 -16.15 30.52
C MET A 242 -8.63 -16.08 28.97
N MET A 243 -9.11 -17.13 28.32
CA MET A 243 -9.32 -17.14 26.87
C MET A 243 -10.36 -16.12 26.45
N ASP A 244 -11.46 -15.96 27.22
CA ASP A 244 -12.50 -14.97 26.92
C ASP A 244 -11.95 -13.53 26.97
N THR A 245 -11.12 -13.23 27.98
CA THR A 245 -10.52 -11.90 28.11
C THR A 245 -9.51 -11.61 27.00
N ILE A 246 -8.71 -12.61 26.59
CA ILE A 246 -7.76 -12.50 25.47
C ILE A 246 -8.50 -12.24 24.15
N LEU A 247 -9.59 -12.98 23.87
CA LEU A 247 -10.40 -12.77 22.68
C LEU A 247 -10.97 -11.35 22.65
N SER A 248 -11.56 -10.90 23.77
CA SER A 248 -12.14 -9.55 23.87
C SER A 248 -11.11 -8.45 23.65
N LYS A 249 -9.95 -8.51 24.30
CA LYS A 249 -8.83 -7.58 24.09
C LYS A 249 -8.34 -7.55 22.63
N SER A 250 -8.41 -8.69 21.94
CA SER A 250 -8.05 -8.80 20.53
C SER A 250 -9.17 -8.35 19.57
N GLY A 251 -10.30 -7.88 20.09
CA GLY A 251 -11.45 -7.41 19.32
C GLY A 251 -12.35 -8.52 18.80
N MET A 252 -12.28 -9.73 19.37
CA MET A 252 -13.13 -10.87 19.03
C MET A 252 -14.06 -11.19 20.19
N LYS A 253 -15.35 -11.41 19.90
CA LYS A 253 -16.33 -11.76 20.92
C LYS A 253 -16.31 -13.26 21.19
N PRO A 254 -16.26 -13.71 22.46
CA PRO A 254 -16.47 -15.11 22.79
C PRO A 254 -17.89 -15.57 22.36
N ILE A 255 -18.00 -16.75 21.75
CA ILE A 255 -19.25 -17.26 21.18
C ILE A 255 -19.62 -18.62 21.80
N SER A 256 -18.71 -19.59 21.69
CA SER A 256 -18.90 -20.95 22.24
C SER A 256 -17.54 -21.62 22.40
N PRO A 257 -17.40 -22.62 23.28
CA PRO A 257 -16.11 -23.25 23.56
C PRO A 257 -15.36 -23.72 22.29
N ILE A 258 -16.09 -24.23 21.29
CA ILE A 258 -15.50 -24.72 20.03
C ILE A 258 -15.00 -23.54 19.18
N VAL A 259 -15.84 -22.54 18.97
CA VAL A 259 -15.50 -21.33 18.19
C VAL A 259 -14.39 -20.55 18.87
N ASP A 260 -14.46 -20.41 20.19
CA ASP A 260 -13.51 -19.68 21.00
C ASP A 260 -12.11 -20.29 20.91
N VAL A 261 -11.99 -21.64 20.95
CA VAL A 261 -10.74 -22.37 20.74
C VAL A 261 -10.19 -22.14 19.32
N THR A 262 -11.04 -22.16 18.28
CA THR A 262 -10.58 -21.91 16.90
C THR A 262 -10.08 -20.47 16.73
N ASN A 263 -10.77 -19.51 17.30
CA ASN A 263 -10.39 -18.10 17.27
C ASN A 263 -9.12 -17.81 18.09
N TYR A 264 -9.04 -18.38 19.29
CA TYR A 264 -7.85 -18.24 20.15
C TYR A 264 -6.60 -18.79 19.45
N LEU A 265 -6.66 -19.98 18.87
CA LEU A 265 -5.54 -20.58 18.15
C LEU A 265 -5.17 -19.78 16.88
N MET A 266 -6.15 -19.23 16.18
CA MET A 266 -5.88 -18.32 15.05
C MET A 266 -5.11 -17.08 15.51
N LEU A 267 -5.51 -16.44 16.61
CA LEU A 267 -4.80 -15.28 17.16
C LEU A 267 -3.42 -15.67 17.71
N LEU A 268 -3.30 -16.83 18.32
CA LEU A 268 -2.05 -17.31 18.89
C LEU A 268 -1.03 -17.65 17.82
N THR A 269 -1.42 -18.39 16.80
CA THR A 269 -0.52 -19.02 15.81
C THR A 269 -0.47 -18.32 14.45
N GLY A 270 -1.46 -17.47 14.14
CA GLY A 270 -1.68 -16.92 12.80
C GLY A 270 -2.41 -17.88 11.85
N GLN A 271 -2.62 -19.14 12.22
CA GLN A 271 -3.30 -20.16 11.41
C GLN A 271 -4.79 -20.16 11.68
N PRO A 272 -5.64 -19.73 10.72
CA PRO A 272 -7.09 -19.85 10.90
C PRO A 272 -7.55 -21.30 10.90
N LEU A 273 -8.54 -21.58 11.75
CA LEU A 273 -9.25 -22.86 11.81
C LEU A 273 -10.74 -22.64 11.52
N HIS A 274 -11.41 -23.71 11.12
CA HIS A 274 -12.87 -23.76 11.03
C HIS A 274 -13.42 -25.03 11.63
N ALA A 275 -14.64 -24.98 12.17
CA ALA A 275 -15.33 -26.13 12.74
C ALA A 275 -16.66 -26.36 12.02
N PHE A 276 -16.83 -27.56 11.45
CA PHE A 276 -18.10 -28.00 10.86
C PHE A 276 -18.83 -28.92 11.81
N ASP A 277 -20.15 -28.85 11.83
CA ASP A 277 -20.99 -29.87 12.41
C ASP A 277 -20.92 -31.18 11.53
N TYR A 278 -20.41 -32.26 12.10
CA TYR A 278 -20.18 -33.51 11.40
C TYR A 278 -21.49 -34.09 10.82
N ASP A 279 -22.55 -34.12 11.61
CA ASP A 279 -23.80 -34.74 11.21
C ASP A 279 -24.48 -33.96 10.08
N LYS A 280 -24.47 -32.64 10.18
CA LYS A 280 -24.93 -31.72 9.10
C LYS A 280 -24.06 -31.82 7.85
N PHE A 281 -22.74 -31.94 8.01
CA PHE A 281 -21.80 -32.08 6.90
C PHE A 281 -22.09 -33.33 6.07
N VAL A 282 -22.19 -34.46 6.74
CA VAL A 282 -22.53 -35.76 6.09
C VAL A 282 -23.92 -35.72 5.44
N LYS A 283 -24.90 -35.13 6.12
CA LYS A 283 -26.27 -34.99 5.62
C LYS A 283 -26.35 -34.13 4.35
N VAL A 284 -25.67 -33.00 4.31
CA VAL A 284 -25.63 -32.10 3.13
C VAL A 284 -25.03 -32.81 1.93
N GLY A 285 -23.96 -33.57 2.11
CA GLY A 285 -23.35 -34.38 1.05
C GLY A 285 -24.16 -35.58 0.61
N GLY A 286 -25.12 -36.03 1.41
CA GLY A 286 -25.84 -37.31 1.19
C GLY A 286 -24.93 -38.54 1.31
N LEU A 287 -23.93 -38.43 2.21
CA LEU A 287 -22.85 -39.39 2.38
C LEU A 287 -23.12 -40.28 3.61
N ALA A 288 -22.49 -41.46 3.69
CA ALA A 288 -22.46 -42.29 4.89
C ALA A 288 -21.36 -41.87 5.86
N GLU A 289 -20.24 -41.36 5.33
CA GLU A 289 -19.07 -40.85 6.05
C GLU A 289 -18.61 -39.51 5.41
N PRO A 290 -17.87 -38.67 6.10
CA PRO A 290 -17.46 -37.40 5.54
C PRO A 290 -16.44 -37.57 4.41
N GLU A 291 -16.73 -36.99 3.26
CA GLU A 291 -15.78 -36.81 2.17
C GLU A 291 -15.62 -35.29 1.93
N ILE A 292 -14.43 -34.78 2.20
CA ILE A 292 -14.09 -33.37 2.00
C ILE A 292 -13.49 -33.18 0.62
N VAL A 293 -14.07 -32.28 -0.18
CA VAL A 293 -13.55 -31.97 -1.51
C VAL A 293 -13.26 -30.45 -1.59
N VAL A 294 -12.01 -30.13 -1.87
CA VAL A 294 -11.56 -28.74 -2.12
C VAL A 294 -11.42 -28.54 -3.62
N ARG A 295 -12.16 -27.56 -4.16
CA ARG A 295 -12.18 -27.30 -5.60
C ARG A 295 -12.43 -25.82 -5.90
N LEU A 296 -12.21 -25.42 -7.15
CA LEU A 296 -12.77 -24.17 -7.65
C LEU A 296 -14.29 -24.28 -7.78
N ALA A 297 -14.95 -23.15 -7.52
CA ALA A 297 -16.40 -23.06 -7.68
C ALA A 297 -16.81 -23.12 -9.16
N SER A 298 -18.01 -23.61 -9.44
CA SER A 298 -18.63 -23.40 -10.73
C SER A 298 -19.22 -22.00 -10.82
N LYS A 299 -19.01 -21.31 -11.93
CA LYS A 299 -19.52 -19.94 -12.11
C LYS A 299 -21.04 -19.88 -11.92
N GLY A 300 -21.49 -19.01 -11.03
CA GLY A 300 -22.90 -18.85 -10.69
C GLY A 300 -23.43 -19.85 -9.66
N GLU A 301 -22.59 -20.73 -9.11
CA GLU A 301 -22.93 -21.59 -7.96
C GLU A 301 -23.26 -20.68 -6.75
N LYS A 302 -24.20 -21.09 -5.93
CA LYS A 302 -24.68 -20.29 -4.79
C LYS A 302 -24.30 -20.93 -3.47
N LEU A 303 -23.98 -20.07 -2.49
CA LEU A 303 -23.68 -20.49 -1.13
C LEU A 303 -24.28 -19.46 -0.15
N VAL A 304 -24.95 -19.94 0.90
CA VAL A 304 -25.38 -19.11 2.02
C VAL A 304 -24.32 -19.18 3.12
N LEU A 305 -23.78 -18.04 3.50
CA LEU A 305 -22.71 -17.92 4.50
C LEU A 305 -23.25 -17.87 5.93
N LEU A 306 -22.35 -17.91 6.92
CA LEU A 306 -22.71 -17.88 8.36
C LEU A 306 -23.45 -16.61 8.77
N ASP A 307 -23.24 -15.49 8.08
CA ASP A 307 -23.90 -14.21 8.31
C ASP A 307 -25.26 -14.04 7.58
N ASP A 308 -25.81 -15.14 7.06
CA ASP A 308 -27.03 -15.19 6.24
C ASP A 308 -26.91 -14.55 4.83
N THR A 309 -25.75 -14.11 4.42
CA THR A 309 -25.53 -13.57 3.08
C THR A 309 -25.49 -14.69 2.02
N GLU A 310 -26.34 -14.61 0.99
CA GLU A 310 -26.25 -15.48 -0.19
C GLU A 310 -25.23 -14.90 -1.18
N VAL A 311 -24.15 -15.62 -1.46
CA VAL A 311 -23.14 -15.24 -2.46
C VAL A 311 -23.27 -16.04 -3.74
N ILE A 312 -23.07 -15.37 -4.89
CA ILE A 312 -22.95 -16.00 -6.20
C ILE A 312 -21.48 -16.13 -6.52
N LEU A 313 -21.01 -17.37 -6.58
CA LEU A 313 -19.60 -17.70 -6.70
C LEU A 313 -19.05 -17.46 -8.11
N ASN A 314 -17.77 -17.08 -8.16
CA ASN A 314 -16.98 -16.95 -9.38
C ASN A 314 -16.14 -18.24 -9.60
N ASP A 315 -15.67 -18.43 -10.80
CA ASP A 315 -14.80 -19.56 -11.18
C ASP A 315 -13.39 -19.52 -10.54
N SER A 316 -13.03 -18.40 -9.92
CA SER A 316 -11.78 -18.25 -9.15
C SER A 316 -11.94 -18.54 -7.66
N ASP A 317 -13.17 -18.64 -7.16
CA ASP A 317 -13.42 -18.90 -5.74
C ASP A 317 -13.12 -20.35 -5.38
N ILE A 318 -12.47 -20.55 -4.23
CA ILE A 318 -12.21 -21.89 -3.70
C ILE A 318 -13.37 -22.26 -2.76
N VAL A 319 -13.93 -23.44 -2.94
CA VAL A 319 -14.99 -23.95 -2.09
C VAL A 319 -14.57 -25.26 -1.41
N ILE A 320 -15.01 -25.42 -0.17
CA ILE A 320 -14.97 -26.68 0.54
C ILE A 320 -16.33 -27.33 0.37
N CYS A 321 -16.33 -28.58 -0.04
CA CYS A 321 -17.54 -29.34 -0.32
C CYS A 321 -17.64 -30.58 0.56
N SER A 322 -18.87 -30.93 0.95
CA SER A 322 -19.21 -32.28 1.39
C SER A 322 -19.59 -33.09 0.15
N GLY A 323 -18.70 -34.00 -0.25
CA GLY A 323 -18.81 -34.64 -1.55
C GLY A 323 -18.85 -33.62 -2.69
N THR A 324 -20.00 -33.43 -3.33
CA THR A 324 -20.14 -32.44 -4.43
C THR A 324 -20.75 -31.11 -4.02
N LYS A 325 -21.33 -31.01 -2.80
CA LYS A 325 -22.08 -29.83 -2.34
C LYS A 325 -21.20 -28.85 -1.62
N PRO A 326 -21.14 -27.57 -2.02
CA PRO A 326 -20.35 -26.54 -1.35
C PRO A 326 -20.94 -26.27 0.05
N VAL A 327 -20.07 -26.23 1.04
CA VAL A 327 -20.42 -26.01 2.46
C VAL A 327 -19.64 -24.86 3.08
N ALA A 328 -18.60 -24.37 2.41
CA ALA A 328 -17.86 -23.19 2.85
C ALA A 328 -17.17 -22.49 1.66
N LEU A 329 -17.01 -21.17 1.79
CA LEU A 329 -16.10 -20.38 0.97
C LEU A 329 -14.72 -20.42 1.65
N ALA A 330 -13.83 -21.23 1.08
CA ALA A 330 -12.56 -21.62 1.70
C ALA A 330 -11.75 -20.40 2.17
N GLY A 331 -11.29 -20.44 3.41
CA GLY A 331 -10.47 -19.38 4.01
C GLY A 331 -11.15 -18.02 4.17
N ALA A 332 -12.40 -17.86 3.74
CA ALA A 332 -13.14 -16.61 3.83
C ALA A 332 -14.26 -16.66 4.88
N MET A 333 -15.21 -17.59 4.72
CA MET A 333 -16.33 -17.77 5.64
C MET A 333 -17.01 -19.12 5.48
N GLY A 334 -17.37 -19.76 6.58
CA GLY A 334 -18.14 -21.01 6.58
C GLY A 334 -19.55 -20.83 6.00
N GLY A 335 -20.13 -21.92 5.55
CA GLY A 335 -21.51 -21.95 5.10
C GLY A 335 -22.50 -22.28 6.22
N LYS A 336 -23.70 -21.69 6.17
CA LYS A 336 -24.75 -21.87 7.17
C LYS A 336 -25.22 -23.31 7.31
N SER A 337 -25.17 -24.07 6.23
CA SER A 337 -25.67 -25.45 6.17
C SER A 337 -24.92 -26.43 7.08
N THR A 338 -23.69 -26.13 7.47
CA THR A 338 -22.82 -26.94 8.33
C THR A 338 -22.38 -26.24 9.60
N MET A 339 -23.05 -25.13 9.95
CA MET A 339 -22.78 -24.33 11.15
C MET A 339 -22.97 -25.18 12.42
N ILE A 340 -22.01 -25.06 13.34
CA ILE A 340 -22.14 -25.62 14.69
C ILE A 340 -23.17 -24.83 15.50
N ASP A 341 -23.95 -25.53 16.33
CA ASP A 341 -24.94 -24.98 17.24
C ASP A 341 -24.98 -25.78 18.56
N GLU A 342 -25.90 -25.44 19.44
CA GLU A 342 -26.11 -26.09 20.75
C GLU A 342 -26.44 -27.62 20.65
N ASN A 343 -26.96 -28.07 19.50
CA ASN A 343 -27.30 -29.45 19.25
C ASN A 343 -26.17 -30.24 18.62
N THR A 344 -25.10 -29.60 18.24
CA THR A 344 -23.93 -30.21 17.61
C THR A 344 -23.30 -31.25 18.55
N ARG A 345 -23.11 -32.46 18.04
CA ARG A 345 -22.45 -33.54 18.78
C ARG A 345 -21.03 -33.74 18.35
N ASN A 346 -20.84 -34.16 17.12
CA ASN A 346 -19.51 -34.39 16.56
C ASN A 346 -19.11 -33.22 15.66
N ILE A 347 -17.83 -32.95 15.59
CA ILE A 347 -17.29 -31.81 14.80
C ILE A 347 -16.16 -32.27 13.89
N ILE A 348 -15.96 -31.50 12.81
CA ILE A 348 -14.79 -31.61 11.96
C ILE A 348 -14.01 -30.31 12.12
N ILE A 349 -12.81 -30.37 12.69
CA ILE A 349 -11.88 -29.22 12.73
C ILE A 349 -11.08 -29.21 11.44
N GLU A 350 -11.09 -28.07 10.73
CA GLU A 350 -10.29 -27.77 9.57
C GLU A 350 -9.10 -26.91 9.97
N SER A 351 -7.91 -27.25 9.46
CA SER A 351 -6.74 -26.39 9.45
C SER A 351 -6.06 -26.54 8.09
N ALA A 352 -6.08 -25.48 7.27
CA ALA A 352 -5.65 -25.58 5.88
C ALA A 352 -4.87 -24.34 5.43
N THR A 353 -4.18 -24.44 4.28
CA THR A 353 -3.53 -23.30 3.63
C THR A 353 -3.97 -23.22 2.18
N PHE A 354 -4.60 -22.10 1.83
CA PHE A 354 -5.17 -21.87 0.51
C PHE A 354 -4.35 -20.86 -0.29
N SER A 355 -4.54 -20.87 -1.62
CA SER A 355 -3.92 -19.91 -2.54
C SER A 355 -4.29 -18.46 -2.17
N LEU A 356 -3.30 -17.68 -1.76
CA LEU A 356 -3.48 -16.27 -1.38
C LEU A 356 -4.06 -15.42 -2.53
N TYR A 357 -3.71 -15.74 -3.79
CA TYR A 357 -4.19 -14.98 -4.95
C TYR A 357 -5.68 -15.23 -5.21
N ASN A 358 -6.14 -16.48 -5.05
CA ASN A 358 -7.55 -16.81 -5.16
C ASN A 358 -8.35 -16.14 -4.05
N LEU A 359 -7.88 -16.23 -2.79
CA LEU A 359 -8.56 -15.63 -1.66
C LEU A 359 -8.61 -14.10 -1.75
N ARG A 360 -7.58 -13.47 -2.28
CA ARG A 360 -7.57 -12.03 -2.53
C ARG A 360 -8.62 -11.61 -3.56
N LYS A 361 -8.81 -12.41 -4.62
CA LYS A 361 -9.89 -12.21 -5.59
C LYS A 361 -11.26 -12.38 -4.93
N THR A 362 -11.44 -13.45 -4.15
CA THR A 362 -12.66 -13.74 -3.38
C THR A 362 -12.98 -12.58 -2.43
N GLN A 363 -12.01 -12.12 -1.65
CA GLN A 363 -12.15 -10.98 -0.73
C GLN A 363 -12.69 -9.74 -1.43
N MET A 364 -12.09 -9.38 -2.55
CA MET A 364 -12.48 -8.18 -3.32
C MET A 364 -13.79 -8.34 -4.06
N ALA A 365 -14.07 -9.51 -4.60
CA ALA A 365 -15.28 -9.78 -5.38
C ALA A 365 -16.55 -9.82 -4.52
N HIS A 366 -16.45 -10.36 -3.31
CA HIS A 366 -17.59 -10.53 -2.40
C HIS A 366 -17.61 -9.51 -1.24
N GLY A 367 -16.57 -8.68 -1.07
CA GLY A 367 -16.46 -7.69 0.00
C GLY A 367 -16.35 -8.32 1.41
N ILE A 368 -15.76 -9.53 1.51
CA ILE A 368 -15.63 -10.26 2.78
C ILE A 368 -14.31 -9.90 3.45
N PHE A 369 -14.37 -9.35 4.66
CA PHE A 369 -13.22 -8.93 5.45
C PHE A 369 -13.25 -9.60 6.83
N SER A 370 -13.01 -10.92 6.88
CA SER A 370 -12.87 -11.65 8.14
C SER A 370 -11.41 -11.70 8.62
N GLU A 371 -11.19 -12.01 9.90
CA GLU A 371 -9.86 -12.22 10.48
C GLU A 371 -9.15 -13.42 9.81
N ALA A 372 -9.91 -14.43 9.37
CA ALA A 372 -9.37 -15.60 8.66
C ALA A 372 -8.85 -15.21 7.27
N ILE A 373 -9.66 -14.51 6.43
CA ILE A 373 -9.23 -14.14 5.08
C ILE A 373 -8.08 -13.13 5.10
N THR A 374 -8.03 -12.27 6.12
CA THR A 374 -6.92 -11.33 6.33
C THR A 374 -5.60 -12.07 6.49
N ARG A 375 -5.57 -13.17 7.27
CA ARG A 375 -4.39 -14.02 7.46
C ARG A 375 -4.06 -14.84 6.23
N PHE A 376 -5.02 -15.51 5.66
CA PHE A 376 -4.82 -16.35 4.47
C PHE A 376 -4.32 -15.57 3.25
N THR A 377 -4.77 -14.33 3.06
CA THR A 377 -4.29 -13.46 1.95
C THR A 377 -2.83 -13.00 2.13
N LYS A 378 -2.19 -13.33 3.24
CA LYS A 378 -0.75 -13.12 3.48
C LYS A 378 0.09 -14.37 3.18
N GLY A 379 -0.53 -15.52 2.91
CA GLY A 379 0.16 -16.76 2.57
C GLY A 379 0.66 -17.51 3.81
N GLN A 380 -0.28 -17.95 4.66
CA GLN A 380 0.08 -18.75 5.83
C GLN A 380 0.88 -20.00 5.45
N PRO A 381 1.94 -20.34 6.20
CA PRO A 381 2.80 -21.46 5.90
C PRO A 381 2.09 -22.79 6.19
N PRO A 382 2.14 -23.78 5.28
CA PRO A 382 1.42 -25.04 5.46
C PRO A 382 1.97 -25.93 6.58
N TYR A 383 3.23 -25.73 7.02
CA TYR A 383 3.87 -26.58 8.02
C TYR A 383 3.08 -26.69 9.32
N GLN A 384 2.37 -25.62 9.72
CA GLN A 384 1.71 -25.55 11.02
C GLN A 384 0.31 -26.17 11.05
N CYS A 385 -0.31 -26.47 9.90
CA CYS A 385 -1.71 -26.90 9.82
C CYS A 385 -2.01 -28.09 10.76
N LEU A 386 -1.20 -29.18 10.71
CA LEU A 386 -1.41 -30.35 11.56
C LEU A 386 -1.19 -30.05 13.04
N ARG A 387 -0.16 -29.28 13.38
CA ARG A 387 0.18 -28.95 14.78
C ARG A 387 -0.90 -28.08 15.43
N VAL A 388 -1.47 -27.15 14.69
CA VAL A 388 -2.55 -26.28 15.18
C VAL A 388 -3.87 -27.05 15.30
N ALA A 389 -4.14 -27.99 14.39
CA ALA A 389 -5.29 -28.90 14.51
C ALA A 389 -5.15 -29.83 15.74
N GLU A 390 -3.92 -30.29 16.05
CA GLU A 390 -3.62 -31.05 17.28
C GLU A 390 -3.86 -30.21 18.53
N ALA A 391 -3.38 -28.98 18.55
CA ALA A 391 -3.60 -28.06 19.66
C ALA A 391 -5.10 -27.82 19.90
N ALA A 392 -5.91 -27.72 18.83
CA ALA A 392 -7.37 -27.61 18.95
C ALA A 392 -7.99 -28.86 19.57
N ALA A 393 -7.56 -30.05 19.12
CA ALA A 393 -8.04 -31.32 19.68
C ALA A 393 -7.65 -31.46 21.17
N GLU A 394 -6.44 -31.07 21.53
CA GLU A 394 -5.96 -31.11 22.92
C GLU A 394 -6.75 -30.14 23.83
N MET A 395 -7.02 -28.91 23.37
CA MET A 395 -7.82 -27.95 24.13
C MET A 395 -9.27 -28.40 24.32
N LEU A 396 -9.81 -29.20 23.39
CA LEU A 396 -11.19 -29.72 23.45
C LEU A 396 -11.28 -31.12 24.09
N LYS A 397 -10.20 -31.71 24.57
CA LYS A 397 -10.10 -33.12 25.02
C LYS A 397 -11.06 -33.51 26.16
N GLU A 398 -11.47 -32.56 27.00
CA GLU A 398 -12.39 -32.82 28.11
C GLU A 398 -13.79 -33.23 27.59
N GLY A 399 -14.24 -32.66 26.47
CA GLY A 399 -15.53 -32.97 25.88
C GLY A 399 -15.48 -33.81 24.63
N TYR A 400 -14.30 -33.92 24.02
CA TYR A 400 -14.13 -34.56 22.70
C TYR A 400 -12.93 -35.50 22.65
N LYS A 401 -13.04 -36.55 21.87
CA LYS A 401 -11.94 -37.47 21.55
C LYS A 401 -11.71 -37.50 20.03
N VAL A 402 -10.45 -37.63 19.62
CA VAL A 402 -10.09 -37.79 18.21
C VAL A 402 -10.62 -39.13 17.67
N ALA A 403 -11.41 -39.05 16.59
CA ALA A 403 -11.96 -40.23 15.90
C ALA A 403 -11.24 -40.48 14.55
N MET A 404 -11.06 -39.43 13.74
CA MET A 404 -10.42 -39.53 12.42
C MET A 404 -9.47 -38.33 12.21
N VAL A 405 -8.40 -38.58 11.46
CA VAL A 405 -7.45 -37.52 11.06
C VAL A 405 -7.12 -37.70 9.59
N ALA A 406 -7.22 -36.64 8.81
CA ALA A 406 -6.68 -36.56 7.46
C ALA A 406 -5.69 -35.43 7.34
N ASP A 407 -4.63 -35.64 6.59
CA ASP A 407 -3.63 -34.65 6.25
C ASP A 407 -3.15 -34.88 4.81
N THR A 408 -3.24 -33.88 3.97
CA THR A 408 -2.89 -34.03 2.54
C THR A 408 -1.39 -33.87 2.28
N MET A 409 -0.59 -33.45 3.27
CA MET A 409 0.86 -33.35 3.11
C MET A 409 1.51 -34.72 3.34
N THR A 410 2.02 -35.29 2.28
CA THR A 410 2.67 -36.64 2.32
C THR A 410 4.18 -36.58 2.51
N SER A 411 4.78 -35.40 2.36
CA SER A 411 6.22 -35.18 2.50
C SER A 411 6.46 -33.91 3.31
N PRO A 412 7.48 -33.88 4.18
CA PRO A 412 7.82 -32.67 4.92
C PRO A 412 8.25 -31.53 3.96
N GLU A 413 7.91 -30.32 4.31
CA GLU A 413 8.38 -29.13 3.59
C GLU A 413 9.91 -29.07 3.60
N LYS A 414 10.45 -28.59 2.48
CA LYS A 414 11.89 -28.35 2.36
C LYS A 414 12.16 -26.89 2.73
N PRO A 415 12.97 -26.63 3.77
CA PRO A 415 13.38 -25.30 4.12
C PRO A 415 14.23 -24.68 2.99
N ILE A 416 14.18 -23.37 2.87
CA ILE A 416 14.98 -22.61 1.91
C ILE A 416 16.35 -22.34 2.54
N SER A 417 17.42 -22.59 1.79
CA SER A 417 18.79 -22.25 2.19
C SER A 417 19.31 -21.10 1.34
N VAL A 418 19.88 -20.11 2.02
CA VAL A 418 20.45 -18.89 1.41
C VAL A 418 21.91 -18.76 1.82
N LYS A 419 22.77 -18.39 0.86
CA LYS A 419 24.18 -18.13 1.10
C LYS A 419 24.45 -16.63 1.06
N VAL A 420 25.16 -16.12 2.08
CA VAL A 420 25.57 -14.71 2.18
C VAL A 420 26.94 -14.61 2.84
N SER A 421 27.79 -13.69 2.43
CA SER A 421 29.06 -13.42 3.11
C SER A 421 28.93 -12.30 4.14
N LEU A 422 29.83 -12.31 5.13
CA LEU A 422 29.89 -11.23 6.14
C LEU A 422 30.25 -9.89 5.48
N ASP A 423 31.11 -9.91 4.46
CA ASP A 423 31.48 -8.72 3.67
C ASP A 423 30.29 -8.15 2.90
N GLU A 424 29.39 -8.99 2.38
CA GLU A 424 28.14 -8.54 1.73
C GLU A 424 27.19 -7.89 2.74
N ILE A 425 27.02 -8.49 3.92
CA ILE A 425 26.20 -7.92 4.99
C ILE A 425 26.73 -6.54 5.39
N ASN A 426 27.99 -6.47 5.79
CA ASN A 426 28.62 -5.23 6.25
C ASN A 426 28.73 -4.18 5.12
N GLY A 427 29.01 -4.63 3.89
CA GLY A 427 29.15 -3.74 2.73
C GLY A 427 27.83 -3.06 2.36
N LEU A 428 26.68 -3.76 2.46
CA LEU A 428 25.36 -3.20 2.14
C LEU A 428 24.84 -2.35 3.28
N LEU A 429 24.99 -2.77 4.53
CA LEU A 429 24.53 -2.03 5.71
C LEU A 429 25.45 -0.84 6.09
N GLY A 430 26.71 -0.84 5.62
CA GLY A 430 27.70 0.16 6.03
C GLY A 430 28.18 -0.05 7.47
N THR A 431 28.29 -1.30 7.93
CA THR A 431 28.61 -1.70 9.30
C THR A 431 29.93 -2.50 9.36
N ASP A 432 30.33 -2.89 10.57
CA ASP A 432 31.48 -3.75 10.84
C ASP A 432 31.09 -4.81 11.88
N TYR A 433 29.97 -5.49 11.66
CA TYR A 433 29.48 -6.55 12.50
C TYR A 433 30.36 -7.78 12.40
N ASP A 434 30.64 -8.42 13.52
CA ASP A 434 31.39 -9.67 13.56
C ASP A 434 30.48 -10.89 13.28
N GLU A 435 31.12 -12.01 12.95
CA GLU A 435 30.46 -13.28 12.61
C GLU A 435 29.57 -13.78 13.75
N LYS A 436 30.04 -13.64 14.99
CA LYS A 436 29.34 -14.15 16.18
C LYS A 436 28.04 -13.38 16.41
N LEU A 437 28.09 -12.05 16.34
CA LEU A 437 26.92 -11.19 16.50
C LEU A 437 25.85 -11.49 15.46
N VAL A 438 26.25 -11.61 14.18
CA VAL A 438 25.34 -11.94 13.08
C VAL A 438 24.71 -13.32 13.29
N ALA A 439 25.54 -14.32 13.66
CA ALA A 439 25.08 -15.67 13.90
C ALA A 439 24.07 -15.75 15.06
N GLU A 440 24.39 -15.13 16.19
CA GLU A 440 23.52 -15.08 17.37
C GLU A 440 22.20 -14.40 17.06
N THR A 441 22.24 -13.26 16.36
CA THR A 441 21.05 -12.50 15.95
C THR A 441 20.11 -13.34 15.08
N LEU A 442 20.63 -14.00 14.05
CA LEU A 442 19.81 -14.81 13.14
C LEU A 442 19.32 -16.11 13.81
N THR A 443 20.16 -16.76 14.64
CA THR A 443 19.76 -17.97 15.36
C THR A 443 18.62 -17.67 16.33
N ASN A 444 18.63 -16.50 16.97
CA ASN A 444 17.60 -16.09 17.92
C ASN A 444 16.20 -15.99 17.31
N VAL A 445 16.09 -15.71 16.02
CA VAL A 445 14.80 -15.71 15.28
C VAL A 445 14.58 -16.98 14.47
N GLY A 446 15.36 -18.05 14.75
CA GLY A 446 15.13 -19.41 14.28
C GLY A 446 15.84 -19.81 12.99
N PHE A 447 16.74 -19.00 12.44
CA PHE A 447 17.60 -19.47 11.34
C PHE A 447 18.60 -20.51 11.84
N LYS A 448 18.85 -21.51 11.01
CA LYS A 448 19.91 -22.50 11.27
C LYS A 448 21.12 -22.15 10.43
N ILE A 449 22.27 -22.11 11.06
CA ILE A 449 23.55 -21.92 10.38
C ILE A 449 24.14 -23.30 10.13
N ASP A 450 24.15 -23.72 8.86
CA ASP A 450 24.55 -25.06 8.48
C ASP A 450 26.07 -25.21 8.38
N SER A 451 26.77 -24.16 7.92
CA SER A 451 28.22 -24.14 7.82
C SER A 451 28.80 -22.72 7.66
N PHE A 452 29.99 -22.55 8.16
CA PHE A 452 30.88 -21.44 7.82
C PHE A 452 31.86 -21.94 6.76
N LEU A 453 31.84 -21.35 5.58
CA LEU A 453 32.72 -21.72 4.47
C LEU A 453 33.78 -20.63 4.30
N GLY A 454 35.04 -20.96 4.61
CA GLY A 454 36.19 -20.06 4.45
C GLY A 454 37.19 -20.11 5.62
N PRO A 455 38.40 -19.60 5.46
CA PRO A 455 39.37 -19.50 6.54
C PRO A 455 38.92 -18.50 7.60
N ARG A 456 38.90 -18.87 8.85
CA ARG A 456 38.61 -17.96 9.97
C ARG A 456 39.63 -16.84 10.00
N PRO A 457 39.19 -15.55 10.06
CA PRO A 457 40.13 -14.44 10.26
C PRO A 457 40.86 -14.61 11.57
N SER A 458 42.16 -14.68 11.53
CA SER A 458 43.01 -14.71 12.73
C SER A 458 43.26 -13.29 13.25
N GLY A 459 42.36 -12.80 14.13
CA GLY A 459 42.58 -11.57 14.90
C GLY A 459 41.77 -10.36 14.43
N PRO A 460 41.68 -9.31 15.27
CA PRO A 460 40.91 -8.09 14.91
C PRO A 460 41.55 -7.42 13.72
N SER A 461 40.68 -7.11 12.72
CA SER A 461 41.06 -6.34 11.53
C SER A 461 41.67 -4.99 11.94
N PRO A 462 42.85 -4.60 11.45
CA PRO A 462 43.39 -3.27 11.74
C PRO A 462 42.45 -2.23 11.07
N ARG A 463 41.91 -1.33 11.88
CA ARG A 463 41.20 -0.14 11.37
C ARG A 463 42.16 0.62 10.46
N ALA A 464 41.95 0.58 9.17
CA ALA A 464 42.57 1.50 8.24
C ALA A 464 41.75 2.81 8.29
N ASP A 465 42.19 3.75 9.10
CA ASP A 465 41.64 5.11 9.13
C ASP A 465 41.62 5.66 7.70
N GLY A 466 40.44 5.85 7.13
CA GLY A 466 40.23 6.48 5.83
C GLY A 466 40.00 5.57 4.63
N ALA A 467 39.86 4.27 4.77
CA ALA A 467 39.53 3.40 3.65
C ALA A 467 38.05 3.51 3.26
N SER A 468 37.79 3.90 1.99
CA SER A 468 36.42 3.99 1.46
C SER A 468 35.81 2.58 1.31
N PRO A 469 34.47 2.43 1.31
CA PRO A 469 33.78 1.16 1.02
C PRO A 469 34.20 0.50 -0.31
N ARG A 470 34.78 1.22 -1.22
CA ARG A 470 35.34 0.71 -2.48
C ARG A 470 36.64 -0.11 -2.28
N ALA A 471 37.34 0.05 -1.17
CA ALA A 471 38.56 -0.74 -0.90
C ALA A 471 38.21 -2.17 -0.44
N ALA A 472 37.04 -2.40 0.12
CA ALA A 472 36.53 -3.74 0.48
C ALA A 472 36.23 -4.58 -0.78
N ALA A 473 35.85 -3.95 -1.89
CA ALA A 473 35.55 -4.62 -3.16
C ALA A 473 36.79 -5.16 -3.92
N LEU A 474 37.99 -4.99 -3.37
CA LEU A 474 39.26 -5.45 -3.98
C LEU A 474 39.92 -6.61 -3.22
N ARG A 475 39.22 -7.20 -2.21
CA ARG A 475 39.71 -8.43 -1.55
C ARG A 475 39.53 -9.63 -2.48
N ASN A 476 40.51 -10.57 -2.43
CA ASN A 476 40.43 -11.79 -3.23
C ASN A 476 39.22 -12.63 -2.85
N PRO A 477 38.39 -13.10 -3.82
CA PRO A 477 37.19 -13.92 -3.54
C PRO A 477 37.46 -15.25 -2.81
N SER A 478 38.73 -15.66 -2.66
CA SER A 478 39.13 -16.90 -2.01
C SER A 478 39.25 -16.83 -0.47
N GLU A 479 39.02 -15.65 0.15
CA GLU A 479 39.13 -15.44 1.61
C GLU A 479 37.79 -15.03 2.29
N GLU A 480 36.68 -15.01 1.59
CA GLU A 480 35.39 -14.59 2.12
C GLU A 480 34.80 -15.66 3.03
N THR A 481 34.54 -15.29 4.29
CA THR A 481 33.73 -16.12 5.21
C THR A 481 32.27 -16.03 4.78
N SER A 482 31.73 -17.12 4.26
CA SER A 482 30.32 -17.20 3.87
C SER A 482 29.52 -18.06 4.86
N LEU A 483 28.30 -17.58 5.16
CA LEU A 483 27.31 -18.25 5.96
C LEU A 483 26.35 -18.97 5.01
N ASN A 484 26.12 -20.26 5.23
CA ASN A 484 25.00 -20.97 4.60
C ASN A 484 23.89 -21.09 5.65
N LEU A 485 22.77 -20.45 5.40
CA LEU A 485 21.68 -20.26 6.33
C LEU A 485 20.45 -21.00 5.85
N THR A 486 19.83 -21.79 6.72
CA THR A 486 18.52 -22.40 6.46
C THR A 486 17.44 -21.59 7.15
N ALA A 487 16.51 -21.04 6.37
CA ALA A 487 15.38 -20.29 6.87
C ALA A 487 14.38 -21.21 7.60
N PRO A 488 13.77 -20.77 8.70
CA PRO A 488 12.74 -21.54 9.36
C PRO A 488 11.48 -21.64 8.49
N LEU A 489 10.71 -22.72 8.62
CA LEU A 489 9.54 -23.01 7.77
C LEU A 489 8.41 -21.97 7.83
N TRP A 490 8.37 -21.12 8.87
CA TRP A 490 7.40 -20.02 8.98
C TRP A 490 7.80 -18.77 8.18
N ARG A 491 9.07 -18.68 7.74
CA ARG A 491 9.58 -17.57 6.92
C ARG A 491 9.44 -17.91 5.45
N THR A 492 8.29 -17.58 4.90
CA THR A 492 7.96 -17.79 3.49
C THR A 492 8.48 -16.70 2.56
N ASP A 493 9.07 -15.68 3.13
CA ASP A 493 9.58 -14.46 2.48
C ASP A 493 11.09 -14.51 2.16
N ILE A 494 11.84 -15.41 2.78
CA ILE A 494 13.30 -15.51 2.64
C ILE A 494 13.68 -16.30 1.40
N HIS A 495 14.26 -15.64 0.39
CA HIS A 495 14.63 -16.25 -0.90
C HIS A 495 16.04 -15.89 -1.37
N ILE A 496 16.52 -14.69 -1.06
CA ILE A 496 17.78 -14.13 -1.54
C ILE A 496 18.63 -13.60 -0.37
N LYS A 497 19.88 -13.31 -0.63
CA LYS A 497 20.82 -12.83 0.39
C LYS A 497 20.43 -11.48 0.98
N GLU A 498 19.80 -10.63 0.18
CA GLU A 498 19.30 -9.33 0.62
C GLU A 498 18.24 -9.46 1.72
N ASP A 499 17.42 -10.53 1.70
CA ASP A 499 16.44 -10.82 2.76
C ASP A 499 17.15 -11.11 4.10
N ILE A 500 18.30 -11.82 4.05
CA ILE A 500 19.12 -12.07 5.24
C ILE A 500 19.79 -10.78 5.74
N ILE A 501 20.28 -9.94 4.84
CA ILE A 501 20.91 -8.65 5.18
C ILE A 501 19.88 -7.73 5.85
N GLU A 502 18.65 -7.71 5.36
CA GLU A 502 17.54 -6.99 5.99
C GLU A 502 17.27 -7.48 7.41
N GLU A 503 17.21 -8.80 7.63
CA GLU A 503 17.02 -9.37 8.95
C GLU A 503 18.09 -8.90 9.94
N VAL A 504 19.35 -8.94 9.55
CA VAL A 504 20.46 -8.46 10.40
C VAL A 504 20.31 -6.96 10.67
N GLY A 505 20.05 -6.15 9.65
CA GLY A 505 19.93 -4.71 9.76
C GLY A 505 18.79 -4.26 10.68
N ARG A 506 17.60 -4.86 10.51
CA ARG A 506 16.42 -4.49 11.28
C ARG A 506 16.49 -4.97 12.75
N LEU A 507 16.98 -6.20 12.99
CA LEU A 507 17.08 -6.75 14.34
C LEU A 507 18.13 -6.02 15.17
N LEU A 508 19.30 -5.71 14.60
CA LEU A 508 20.33 -4.91 15.25
C LEU A 508 19.99 -3.41 15.31
N GLY A 509 19.05 -2.97 14.49
CA GLY A 509 18.50 -1.61 14.42
C GLY A 509 19.25 -0.70 13.45
N TYR A 510 18.55 -0.24 12.42
CA TYR A 510 19.06 0.76 11.49
C TYR A 510 19.41 2.09 12.19
N ASP A 511 18.73 2.40 13.28
CA ASP A 511 18.99 3.57 14.13
C ASP A 511 20.34 3.53 14.86
N ASN A 512 20.96 2.36 14.97
CA ASN A 512 22.30 2.17 15.54
C ASN A 512 23.43 2.38 14.50
N ILE A 513 23.10 2.50 13.21
CA ILE A 513 24.08 2.71 12.14
C ILE A 513 24.43 4.19 12.06
N THR A 514 25.72 4.51 12.24
CA THR A 514 26.19 5.91 12.16
C THR A 514 26.09 6.43 10.73
N PRO A 515 25.30 7.49 10.48
CA PRO A 515 25.19 8.07 9.13
C PRO A 515 26.54 8.65 8.66
N VAL A 516 26.95 8.32 7.46
CA VAL A 516 28.16 8.84 6.82
C VAL A 516 27.80 9.59 5.56
N LEU A 517 28.30 10.82 5.41
CA LEU A 517 28.09 11.57 4.18
C LEU A 517 28.82 10.87 3.03
N PRO A 518 28.16 10.68 1.88
CA PRO A 518 28.81 10.10 0.73
C PRO A 518 29.96 10.99 0.26
N LEU A 519 31.07 10.38 -0.18
CA LEU A 519 32.17 11.11 -0.78
C LEU A 519 31.68 11.85 -2.04
N HIS A 520 32.12 13.12 -2.17
CA HIS A 520 31.84 13.88 -3.37
C HIS A 520 32.53 13.21 -4.58
N GLY A 521 31.77 12.51 -5.38
CA GLY A 521 32.23 12.06 -6.70
C GLY A 521 32.11 13.16 -7.74
N THR A 522 32.92 13.10 -8.79
CA THR A 522 32.68 13.88 -10.00
C THR A 522 31.45 13.29 -10.70
N ALA A 523 30.30 13.96 -10.55
CA ALA A 523 29.12 13.56 -11.30
C ALA A 523 29.34 13.81 -12.80
N GLU A 524 29.02 12.84 -13.64
CA GLU A 524 28.91 13.08 -15.08
C GLU A 524 27.81 14.09 -15.34
N LYS A 525 28.09 15.07 -16.19
CA LYS A 525 27.09 16.07 -16.58
C LYS A 525 25.98 15.39 -17.38
N ASN A 526 24.77 15.47 -16.89
CA ASN A 526 23.60 15.05 -17.63
C ASN A 526 23.21 16.15 -18.65
N PRO A 527 23.42 15.95 -19.97
CA PRO A 527 23.14 16.97 -20.96
C PRO A 527 21.66 17.35 -21.03
N ASN A 528 20.75 16.39 -20.79
CA ASN A 528 19.32 16.64 -20.79
C ASN A 528 18.92 17.61 -19.65
N LEU A 529 19.46 17.40 -18.44
CA LEU A 529 19.19 18.24 -17.30
C LEU A 529 19.79 19.66 -17.50
N ALA A 530 21.01 19.72 -18.03
CA ALA A 530 21.67 21.00 -18.29
C ALA A 530 20.89 21.83 -19.33
N LEU A 531 20.44 21.21 -20.42
CA LEU A 531 19.62 21.88 -21.43
C LEU A 531 18.23 22.26 -20.86
N LYS A 532 17.59 21.35 -20.09
CA LYS A 532 16.31 21.65 -19.46
C LYS A 532 16.38 22.90 -18.58
N THR A 533 17.43 23.02 -17.78
CA THR A 533 17.68 24.20 -16.96
C THR A 533 17.84 25.46 -17.83
N LYS A 534 18.68 25.38 -18.89
CA LYS A 534 18.88 26.49 -19.81
C LYS A 534 17.61 26.94 -20.53
N VAL A 535 16.82 26.00 -21.04
CA VAL A 535 15.53 26.29 -21.69
C VAL A 535 14.56 26.98 -20.72
N ARG A 536 14.48 26.48 -19.50
CA ARG A 536 13.67 27.08 -18.43
C ARG A 536 14.08 28.54 -18.17
N ASP A 537 15.37 28.77 -17.98
CA ASP A 537 15.90 30.11 -17.70
C ASP A 537 15.66 31.09 -18.88
N ILE A 538 15.80 30.62 -20.13
CA ILE A 538 15.49 31.42 -21.32
C ILE A 538 14.00 31.77 -21.36
N LEU A 539 13.10 30.80 -21.27
CA LEU A 539 11.65 31.06 -21.34
C LEU A 539 11.15 31.91 -20.16
N ALA A 540 11.68 31.70 -18.98
CA ALA A 540 11.36 32.52 -17.80
C ALA A 540 11.82 33.98 -18.00
N SER A 541 12.99 34.21 -18.59
CA SER A 541 13.51 35.58 -18.89
C SER A 541 12.61 36.35 -19.86
N PHE A 542 11.86 35.65 -20.71
CA PHE A 542 10.85 36.22 -21.63
C PHE A 542 9.45 36.34 -20.99
N GLY A 543 9.31 36.06 -19.71
CA GLY A 543 8.04 36.14 -18.96
C GLY A 543 7.17 34.91 -19.03
N GLY A 544 7.72 33.75 -19.41
CA GLY A 544 7.07 32.45 -19.30
C GLY A 544 7.08 31.93 -17.86
N ASN A 545 5.99 31.33 -17.43
CA ASN A 545 5.88 30.65 -16.14
C ASN A 545 5.94 29.14 -16.35
N GLU A 546 6.90 28.47 -15.69
CA GLU A 546 6.95 27.02 -15.68
C GLU A 546 5.79 26.46 -14.88
N VAL A 547 5.11 25.47 -15.43
CA VAL A 547 4.03 24.74 -14.77
C VAL A 547 4.27 23.24 -14.88
N LEU A 548 3.72 22.48 -13.94
CA LEU A 548 3.70 21.03 -13.97
C LEU A 548 2.25 20.55 -13.99
N THR A 549 1.92 19.74 -14.97
CA THR A 549 0.59 19.17 -15.11
C THR A 549 0.66 17.64 -15.05
N TYR A 550 -0.45 17.00 -14.69
CA TYR A 550 -0.49 15.55 -14.64
C TYR A 550 -0.35 14.93 -16.04
N SER A 551 0.40 13.83 -16.11
CA SER A 551 0.44 12.99 -17.32
C SER A 551 -0.86 12.21 -17.55
N PHE A 552 -1.66 12.01 -16.49
CA PHE A 552 -2.97 11.40 -16.56
C PHE A 552 -4.05 12.46 -16.84
N VAL A 553 -4.90 12.17 -17.80
CA VAL A 553 -5.90 13.12 -18.30
C VAL A 553 -7.26 12.44 -18.53
N SER A 554 -8.33 13.24 -18.55
CA SER A 554 -9.65 12.73 -18.91
C SER A 554 -9.81 12.56 -20.42
N GLY A 555 -10.67 11.63 -20.85
CA GLY A 555 -11.05 11.52 -22.26
C GLY A 555 -11.66 12.81 -22.80
N LYS A 556 -12.45 13.52 -21.98
CA LYS A 556 -13.05 14.81 -22.33
C LYS A 556 -12.00 15.89 -22.64
N LEU A 557 -10.87 15.89 -21.92
CA LEU A 557 -9.78 16.84 -22.16
C LEU A 557 -9.17 16.62 -23.56
N LEU A 558 -8.92 15.36 -23.90
CA LEU A 558 -8.38 14.98 -25.21
C LEU A 558 -9.35 15.39 -26.35
N GLU A 559 -10.62 15.04 -26.21
CA GLU A 559 -11.67 15.38 -27.19
C GLU A 559 -11.82 16.90 -27.38
N LYS A 560 -11.76 17.70 -26.32
CA LYS A 560 -11.78 19.17 -26.39
C LYS A 560 -10.65 19.72 -27.26
N ALA A 561 -9.48 19.08 -27.20
CA ALA A 561 -8.33 19.46 -28.02
C ALA A 561 -8.35 18.87 -29.44
N GLY A 562 -9.37 18.09 -29.81
CA GLY A 562 -9.47 17.43 -31.08
C GLY A 562 -8.65 16.15 -31.23
N LEU A 563 -8.31 15.51 -30.09
CA LEU A 563 -7.55 14.25 -30.03
C LEU A 563 -8.49 13.05 -29.87
N ASP A 564 -8.16 11.91 -30.50
CA ASP A 564 -8.92 10.68 -30.37
C ASP A 564 -8.36 9.87 -29.17
N THR A 565 -9.25 9.50 -28.24
CA THR A 565 -8.91 8.68 -27.07
C THR A 565 -8.43 7.28 -27.43
N LYS A 566 -8.77 6.76 -28.62
CA LYS A 566 -8.30 5.45 -29.10
C LYS A 566 -6.79 5.38 -29.26
N ASN A 567 -6.15 6.52 -29.54
CA ASN A 567 -4.70 6.63 -29.71
C ASN A 567 -3.94 6.84 -28.38
N SER A 568 -4.67 7.02 -27.26
CA SER A 568 -4.09 7.11 -25.91
C SER A 568 -4.09 5.76 -25.20
N TYR A 569 -3.13 5.54 -24.35
CA TYR A 569 -3.17 4.44 -23.38
C TYR A 569 -4.23 4.73 -22.31
N LYS A 570 -5.08 3.76 -22.05
CA LYS A 570 -6.11 3.84 -21.00
C LYS A 570 -5.64 3.05 -19.77
N ILE A 571 -5.75 3.64 -18.59
CA ILE A 571 -5.40 3.01 -17.32
C ILE A 571 -6.55 2.08 -16.92
N ILE A 572 -6.22 0.84 -16.58
CA ILE A 572 -7.21 -0.21 -16.25
C ILE A 572 -7.95 0.13 -14.96
N ASN A 573 -7.23 0.62 -13.93
CA ASN A 573 -7.73 0.89 -12.59
C ASN A 573 -7.47 2.35 -12.18
N SER A 574 -7.89 3.30 -13.02
CA SER A 574 -7.72 4.73 -12.72
C SER A 574 -8.41 5.12 -11.41
N ILE A 575 -7.76 5.98 -10.63
CA ILE A 575 -8.28 6.49 -9.35
C ILE A 575 -9.59 7.28 -9.56
N SER A 576 -9.72 7.97 -10.69
CA SER A 576 -10.93 8.72 -11.03
C SER A 576 -11.17 8.75 -12.54
N PRO A 577 -12.41 9.02 -12.98
CA PRO A 577 -12.73 9.26 -14.40
C PRO A 577 -11.96 10.41 -15.05
N GLU A 578 -11.46 11.35 -14.25
CA GLU A 578 -10.68 12.50 -14.73
C GLU A 578 -9.22 12.11 -15.07
N LEU A 579 -8.75 10.92 -14.66
CA LEU A 579 -7.37 10.47 -14.78
C LEU A 579 -7.26 9.12 -15.53
N GLN A 580 -8.14 8.89 -16.52
CA GLN A 580 -8.23 7.58 -17.19
C GLN A 580 -7.22 7.34 -18.32
N TYR A 581 -6.67 8.37 -18.92
CA TYR A 581 -5.80 8.26 -20.09
C TYR A 581 -4.44 8.89 -19.82
N ILE A 582 -3.41 8.40 -20.52
CA ILE A 582 -2.10 9.06 -20.54
C ILE A 582 -2.06 10.01 -21.74
N ARG A 583 -1.56 11.23 -21.56
CA ARG A 583 -1.53 12.28 -22.58
C ARG A 583 -0.60 11.95 -23.74
N GLN A 584 -1.01 12.32 -24.95
CA GLN A 584 -0.23 12.17 -26.20
C GLN A 584 0.62 13.42 -26.52
N THR A 585 0.27 14.56 -25.93
CA THR A 585 0.88 15.88 -26.14
C THR A 585 0.65 16.72 -24.87
N ILE A 586 1.47 17.72 -24.61
CA ILE A 586 1.37 18.58 -23.43
C ILE A 586 0.30 19.65 -23.58
N VAL A 587 0.08 20.12 -24.82
CA VAL A 587 -0.80 21.25 -25.14
C VAL A 587 -2.20 21.17 -24.50
N PRO A 588 -2.94 20.07 -24.52
CA PRO A 588 -4.28 20.00 -23.90
C PRO A 588 -4.27 20.32 -22.41
N SER A 589 -3.24 19.83 -21.68
CA SER A 589 -3.07 20.09 -20.25
C SER A 589 -2.80 21.57 -19.98
N LEU A 590 -1.97 22.22 -20.82
CA LEU A 590 -1.72 23.66 -20.72
C LEU A 590 -2.97 24.50 -21.05
N LEU A 591 -3.76 24.10 -22.06
CA LEU A 591 -5.03 24.78 -22.41
C LEU A 591 -6.04 24.70 -21.27
N GLU A 592 -6.11 23.59 -20.56
CA GLU A 592 -6.93 23.47 -19.35
C GLU A 592 -6.52 24.47 -18.27
N LYS A 593 -5.22 24.62 -18.04
CA LYS A 593 -4.68 25.58 -17.08
C LYS A 593 -4.81 27.02 -17.57
N ALA A 594 -4.76 27.26 -18.85
CA ALA A 594 -5.05 28.57 -19.45
C ALA A 594 -6.46 29.07 -19.10
N TYR A 595 -7.46 28.16 -19.07
CA TYR A 595 -8.83 28.49 -18.64
C TYR A 595 -8.92 29.01 -17.21
N VAL A 596 -8.13 28.46 -16.31
CA VAL A 596 -8.10 28.91 -14.91
C VAL A 596 -7.37 30.26 -14.80
N ASN A 597 -6.22 30.38 -15.46
CA ASN A 597 -5.36 31.58 -15.39
C ASN A 597 -5.97 32.80 -16.05
N GLN A 598 -6.74 32.62 -17.15
CA GLN A 598 -7.44 33.75 -17.78
C GLN A 598 -8.48 34.43 -16.86
N LYS A 599 -8.89 33.81 -15.75
CA LYS A 599 -9.82 34.41 -14.77
C LYS A 599 -9.10 35.32 -13.77
N LEU A 600 -7.79 35.23 -13.65
CA LEU A 600 -6.98 36.08 -12.78
C LEU A 600 -6.93 37.51 -13.35
N PRO A 601 -6.71 38.55 -12.52
CA PRO A 601 -6.67 39.94 -12.94
C PRO A 601 -5.32 40.29 -13.63
N VAL A 602 -4.92 39.47 -14.61
CA VAL A 602 -3.71 39.66 -15.41
C VAL A 602 -4.10 39.95 -16.87
N GLU A 603 -3.37 40.86 -17.53
CA GLU A 603 -3.63 41.19 -18.93
C GLU A 603 -3.10 40.13 -19.89
N LYS A 604 -1.94 39.56 -19.59
CA LYS A 604 -1.27 38.53 -20.38
C LYS A 604 -0.60 37.51 -19.47
N PHE A 605 -0.50 36.28 -19.95
CA PHE A 605 0.30 35.23 -19.33
C PHE A 605 0.86 34.29 -20.40
N ALA A 606 1.97 33.66 -20.06
CA ALA A 606 2.57 32.58 -20.82
C ALA A 606 2.96 31.47 -19.85
N MET A 607 2.58 30.23 -20.17
CA MET A 607 2.87 29.03 -19.37
C MET A 607 3.58 28.01 -20.23
N PHE A 608 4.62 27.38 -19.73
CA PHE A 608 5.35 26.32 -20.41
C PHE A 608 5.61 25.13 -19.49
N GLU A 609 5.78 23.97 -20.10
CA GLU A 609 6.10 22.72 -19.42
C GLU A 609 7.06 21.90 -20.26
N THR A 610 8.10 21.36 -19.64
CA THR A 610 8.96 20.32 -20.23
C THR A 610 8.69 19.01 -19.53
N ASN A 611 8.00 18.06 -20.20
CA ASN A 611 7.57 16.82 -19.56
C ASN A 611 7.33 15.72 -20.59
N LYS A 612 7.01 14.52 -20.08
CA LYS A 612 6.79 13.30 -20.86
C LYS A 612 5.40 13.24 -21.46
N VAL A 613 5.33 12.65 -22.64
CA VAL A 613 4.11 12.23 -23.33
C VAL A 613 4.25 10.80 -23.82
N TYR A 614 3.12 10.16 -24.18
CA TYR A 614 3.10 8.73 -24.49
C TYR A 614 2.18 8.47 -25.67
N ARG A 615 2.71 7.85 -26.73
CA ARG A 615 1.95 7.59 -27.95
C ARG A 615 1.92 6.10 -28.26
N LYS A 616 0.75 5.59 -28.63
CA LYS A 616 0.62 4.19 -29.06
C LYS A 616 1.44 3.87 -30.32
N SER A 617 1.64 4.87 -31.18
CA SER A 617 2.48 4.74 -32.38
C SER A 617 3.92 4.37 -32.09
N GLU A 618 4.46 4.83 -30.95
CA GLU A 618 5.84 4.57 -30.54
C GLU A 618 6.04 3.19 -29.91
N GLY A 619 4.96 2.52 -29.54
CA GLY A 619 4.97 1.17 -28.98
C GLY A 619 5.45 1.10 -27.54
N MET A 620 5.93 -0.10 -27.14
CA MET A 620 6.42 -0.41 -25.81
C MET A 620 7.94 -0.52 -25.79
N ASN A 621 8.55 -0.35 -24.62
CA ASN A 621 9.97 -0.63 -24.39
C ASN A 621 10.20 -2.12 -24.03
N SER A 622 11.43 -2.49 -23.68
CA SER A 622 11.81 -3.86 -23.30
C SER A 622 11.12 -4.37 -22.01
N GLU A 623 10.62 -3.47 -21.18
CA GLU A 623 9.89 -3.79 -19.94
C GLU A 623 8.38 -3.87 -20.15
N ASN A 624 7.93 -3.80 -21.40
CA ASN A 624 6.52 -3.79 -21.78
C ASN A 624 5.72 -2.61 -21.17
N VAL A 625 6.38 -1.44 -21.04
CA VAL A 625 5.74 -0.17 -20.68
C VAL A 625 5.80 0.79 -21.86
N PRO A 626 4.84 1.75 -21.99
CA PRO A 626 4.82 2.73 -23.09
C PRO A 626 6.14 3.49 -23.20
N LYS A 627 6.64 3.65 -24.43
CA LYS A 627 7.80 4.51 -24.66
C LYS A 627 7.48 5.96 -24.32
N GLU A 628 8.45 6.63 -23.72
CA GLU A 628 8.36 8.00 -23.26
C GLU A 628 9.00 8.95 -24.27
N GLU A 629 8.28 10.02 -24.62
CA GLU A 629 8.84 11.13 -25.37
C GLU A 629 8.87 12.38 -24.48
N MET A 630 9.94 13.13 -24.51
CA MET A 630 10.05 14.39 -23.78
C MET A 630 9.67 15.56 -24.71
N LYS A 631 8.69 16.34 -24.34
CA LYS A 631 8.24 17.51 -25.11
C LYS A 631 8.37 18.79 -24.29
N LEU A 632 8.55 19.91 -25.01
CA LEU A 632 8.45 21.26 -24.46
C LEU A 632 7.22 21.91 -25.05
N GLY A 633 6.20 22.16 -24.25
CA GLY A 633 4.99 22.86 -24.67
C GLY A 633 4.86 24.24 -24.07
N MET A 634 4.26 25.19 -24.78
CA MET A 634 3.95 26.53 -24.28
C MET A 634 2.59 26.98 -24.77
N VAL A 635 1.86 27.67 -23.90
CA VAL A 635 0.62 28.37 -24.23
C VAL A 635 0.70 29.80 -23.70
N LEU A 636 0.31 30.77 -24.52
CA LEU A 636 0.24 32.18 -24.17
C LEU A 636 -1.12 32.77 -24.52
N ALA A 637 -1.57 33.73 -23.71
CA ALA A 637 -2.84 34.42 -23.91
C ALA A 637 -2.73 35.89 -23.49
N GLU A 638 -3.50 36.77 -24.17
CA GLU A 638 -3.60 38.20 -23.86
C GLU A 638 -5.03 38.69 -24.00
N ARG A 639 -5.56 39.47 -23.06
CA ARG A 639 -6.97 39.88 -23.01
C ARG A 639 -7.34 41.03 -23.93
N LYS A 640 -6.48 42.03 -24.00
CA LYS A 640 -6.80 43.27 -24.68
C LYS A 640 -6.21 43.37 -26.07
N ASN A 641 -5.51 42.34 -26.52
CA ASN A 641 -4.89 42.41 -27.83
C ASN A 641 -5.88 41.89 -28.92
N GLN A 642 -5.76 42.49 -30.07
CA GLN A 642 -6.50 42.11 -31.27
C GLN A 642 -5.50 41.76 -32.37
N GLY A 643 -5.89 40.84 -33.25
CA GLY A 643 -5.06 40.44 -34.38
C GLY A 643 -4.55 38.98 -34.20
N THR A 644 -3.36 38.71 -34.66
CA THR A 644 -2.80 37.39 -34.82
C THR A 644 -1.81 37.08 -33.71
N ALA A 645 -2.17 36.15 -32.80
CA ALA A 645 -1.31 35.70 -31.69
C ALA A 645 -0.10 34.87 -32.17
N TYR A 646 -0.16 34.37 -33.44
CA TYR A 646 0.92 33.58 -34.05
C TYR A 646 2.29 34.21 -33.88
N TYR A 647 2.41 35.51 -34.18
CA TYR A 647 3.72 36.19 -34.16
C TYR A 647 4.38 36.25 -32.75
N VAL A 648 3.55 36.30 -31.69
CA VAL A 648 4.08 36.29 -30.34
C VAL A 648 4.62 34.89 -29.99
N ALA A 649 3.88 33.82 -30.31
CA ALA A 649 4.35 32.45 -30.11
C ALA A 649 5.60 32.16 -30.96
N LYS A 650 5.60 32.61 -32.24
CA LYS A 650 6.74 32.53 -33.12
C LYS A 650 7.99 33.19 -32.50
N LYS A 651 7.83 34.38 -31.91
CA LYS A 651 8.95 35.10 -31.28
C LYS A 651 9.56 34.31 -30.11
N TYR A 652 8.74 33.66 -29.29
CA TYR A 652 9.27 32.79 -28.23
C TYR A 652 10.11 31.62 -28.77
N VAL A 653 9.66 31.01 -29.89
CA VAL A 653 10.41 29.93 -30.55
C VAL A 653 11.70 30.49 -31.16
N GLU A 654 11.64 31.60 -31.86
CA GLU A 654 12.80 32.25 -32.49
C GLU A 654 13.87 32.59 -31.44
N GLU A 655 13.49 33.24 -30.37
CA GLU A 655 14.43 33.63 -29.31
C GLU A 655 15.00 32.42 -28.58
N LEU A 656 14.18 31.40 -28.32
CA LEU A 656 14.62 30.15 -27.71
C LEU A 656 15.68 29.45 -28.60
N LEU A 657 15.36 29.21 -29.88
CA LEU A 657 16.24 28.50 -30.80
C LEU A 657 17.52 29.30 -31.13
N LYS A 658 17.40 30.62 -31.21
CA LYS A 658 18.55 31.56 -31.37
C LYS A 658 19.48 31.48 -30.14
N ALA A 659 18.93 31.50 -28.92
CA ALA A 659 19.69 31.39 -27.68
C ALA A 659 20.36 30.02 -27.52
N LEU A 660 19.81 28.98 -28.16
CA LEU A 660 20.40 27.64 -28.24
C LEU A 660 21.36 27.49 -29.45
N ASN A 661 21.49 28.53 -30.29
CA ASN A 661 22.27 28.52 -31.54
C ASN A 661 21.84 27.42 -32.53
N ILE A 662 20.50 27.21 -32.62
CA ILE A 662 19.89 26.24 -33.54
C ILE A 662 19.24 27.02 -34.67
N LYS A 663 19.73 26.78 -35.91
CA LYS A 663 19.11 27.34 -37.13
C LYS A 663 17.86 26.51 -37.47
N PHE A 664 16.80 27.18 -37.86
CA PHE A 664 15.51 26.54 -38.16
C PHE A 664 14.79 27.25 -39.32
N GLU A 665 13.83 26.55 -39.87
CA GLU A 665 12.91 27.07 -40.87
C GLU A 665 11.46 26.90 -40.43
N LEU A 666 10.56 27.75 -40.92
CA LEU A 666 9.12 27.65 -40.66
C LEU A 666 8.39 27.37 -41.98
N LEU A 667 7.69 26.24 -41.99
CA LEU A 667 6.88 25.88 -43.14
C LEU A 667 5.38 25.83 -42.74
N PRO A 668 4.44 26.05 -43.68
CA PRO A 668 3.03 25.93 -43.41
C PRO A 668 2.69 24.57 -42.81
N LEU A 669 1.86 24.56 -41.74
CA LEU A 669 1.47 23.35 -41.04
C LEU A 669 0.75 22.37 -41.97
N LYS A 670 1.33 21.18 -42.16
CA LYS A 670 0.77 20.06 -42.90
C LYS A 670 0.64 18.79 -42.04
N ASN A 671 1.38 18.77 -40.93
CA ASN A 671 1.47 17.61 -40.02
C ASN A 671 0.11 17.31 -39.37
N THR A 672 -0.17 16.04 -39.18
CA THR A 672 -1.35 15.52 -38.49
C THR A 672 -1.02 14.78 -37.20
N ALA A 673 0.23 14.91 -36.72
CA ALA A 673 0.65 14.34 -35.44
C ALA A 673 -0.17 14.93 -34.25
N PRO A 674 -0.29 14.22 -33.12
CA PRO A 674 -1.12 14.65 -32.00
C PRO A 674 -0.88 16.08 -31.52
N GLU A 675 0.38 16.54 -31.49
CA GLU A 675 0.74 17.91 -31.11
C GLU A 675 0.23 18.97 -32.10
N ALA A 676 0.05 18.63 -33.36
CA ALA A 676 -0.40 19.56 -34.39
C ALA A 676 -1.94 19.70 -34.45
N LEU A 677 -2.68 18.66 -34.00
CA LEU A 677 -4.13 18.62 -34.11
C LEU A 677 -4.89 19.80 -33.48
N PRO A 678 -4.45 20.35 -32.32
CA PRO A 678 -5.13 21.51 -31.73
C PRO A 678 -4.95 22.82 -32.51
N PHE A 679 -3.95 22.91 -33.40
CA PHE A 679 -3.57 24.15 -34.08
C PHE A 679 -4.34 24.39 -35.37
N GLU A 680 -4.51 25.69 -35.73
CA GLU A 680 -5.19 26.13 -36.93
C GLU A 680 -4.22 26.14 -38.14
N ASN A 681 -4.44 25.31 -39.15
CA ASN A 681 -3.50 25.09 -40.23
C ASN A 681 -3.05 26.36 -40.95
N LYS A 682 -3.99 27.34 -41.15
CA LYS A 682 -3.70 28.58 -41.85
C LYS A 682 -2.97 29.63 -41.01
N ARG A 683 -2.81 29.38 -39.71
CA ARG A 683 -2.21 30.29 -38.72
C ARG A 683 -1.17 29.57 -37.84
N SER A 684 -0.55 28.56 -38.43
CA SER A 684 0.47 27.75 -37.73
C SER A 684 1.54 27.29 -38.71
N ALA A 685 2.71 27.00 -38.16
CA ALA A 685 3.87 26.54 -38.92
C ALA A 685 4.49 25.28 -38.25
N GLU A 686 5.05 24.44 -39.05
CA GLU A 686 6.00 23.42 -38.67
C GLU A 686 7.36 24.08 -38.46
N ILE A 687 8.10 23.60 -37.44
CA ILE A 687 9.44 24.05 -37.14
C ILE A 687 10.39 22.97 -37.60
N LEU A 688 11.22 23.30 -38.59
CA LEU A 688 12.16 22.37 -39.20
C LEU A 688 13.60 22.74 -38.80
N VAL A 689 14.42 21.71 -38.56
CA VAL A 689 15.86 21.80 -38.41
C VAL A 689 16.49 20.67 -39.22
N ASN A 690 17.39 21.01 -40.15
CA ASN A 690 18.02 20.05 -41.05
C ASN A 690 16.99 19.16 -41.78
N ASP A 691 15.93 19.75 -42.34
CA ASP A 691 14.82 19.10 -43.04
C ASP A 691 13.94 18.17 -42.15
N GLU A 692 14.16 18.12 -40.83
CA GLU A 692 13.36 17.34 -39.90
C GLU A 692 12.40 18.25 -39.09
N VAL A 693 11.13 17.84 -39.00
CA VAL A 693 10.15 18.55 -38.16
C VAL A 693 10.43 18.27 -36.69
N ILE A 694 10.74 19.32 -35.93
CA ILE A 694 11.00 19.22 -34.47
C ILE A 694 9.83 19.74 -33.63
N GLY A 695 8.81 20.33 -34.25
CA GLY A 695 7.63 20.80 -33.54
C GLY A 695 6.70 21.68 -34.36
N VAL A 696 5.77 22.28 -33.68
CA VAL A 696 4.71 23.13 -34.21
C VAL A 696 4.59 24.43 -33.40
N VAL A 697 4.32 25.54 -34.10
CA VAL A 697 3.99 26.84 -33.48
C VAL A 697 2.78 27.45 -34.17
N GLY A 698 1.84 28.05 -33.41
CA GLY A 698 0.68 28.65 -34.05
C GLY A 698 -0.42 29.07 -33.10
N GLU A 699 -1.54 29.49 -33.73
CA GLU A 699 -2.81 29.72 -33.06
C GLU A 699 -3.61 28.45 -32.98
N PHE A 700 -4.41 28.29 -31.94
CA PHE A 700 -5.30 27.16 -31.78
C PHE A 700 -6.60 27.31 -32.60
N LYS A 701 -7.15 26.19 -33.07
CA LYS A 701 -8.42 26.14 -33.77
C LYS A 701 -9.54 26.84 -32.98
N ASN A 702 -10.42 27.55 -33.64
CA ASN A 702 -11.56 28.17 -32.99
C ASN A 702 -12.46 27.16 -32.26
N SER A 703 -12.60 25.94 -32.76
CA SER A 703 -13.30 24.86 -32.08
C SER A 703 -12.62 24.50 -30.74
N VAL A 704 -11.29 24.42 -30.72
CA VAL A 704 -10.51 24.14 -29.49
C VAL A 704 -10.68 25.28 -28.49
N LYS A 705 -10.47 26.54 -28.92
CA LYS A 705 -10.68 27.74 -28.07
C LYS A 705 -12.09 27.73 -27.44
N LYS A 706 -13.11 27.46 -28.24
CA LYS A 706 -14.51 27.39 -27.79
C LYS A 706 -14.76 26.25 -26.80
N ASN A 707 -14.23 25.05 -27.09
CA ASN A 707 -14.38 23.88 -26.22
C ASN A 707 -13.74 24.07 -24.82
N PHE A 708 -12.62 24.80 -24.78
CA PHE A 708 -11.96 25.15 -23.50
C PHE A 708 -12.46 26.47 -22.92
N LYS A 709 -13.33 27.23 -23.61
CA LYS A 709 -13.82 28.56 -23.22
C LYS A 709 -12.67 29.57 -23.00
N LEU A 710 -11.74 29.61 -23.94
CA LEU A 710 -10.53 30.43 -23.88
C LEU A 710 -10.70 31.73 -24.67
N LEU A 711 -9.78 32.69 -24.40
CA LEU A 711 -9.68 33.95 -25.09
C LEU A 711 -9.36 33.76 -26.57
N ASP A 712 -9.77 34.72 -27.41
CA ASP A 712 -9.50 34.67 -28.85
C ASP A 712 -8.01 34.84 -29.16
N TYR A 713 -7.33 35.75 -28.46
CA TYR A 713 -5.88 35.95 -28.61
C TYR A 713 -5.12 34.90 -27.80
N LEU A 714 -4.90 33.78 -28.43
CA LEU A 714 -4.28 32.60 -27.81
C LEU A 714 -3.43 31.86 -28.85
N ALA A 715 -2.17 31.59 -28.49
CA ALA A 715 -1.23 30.82 -29.31
C ALA A 715 -0.32 29.97 -28.46
N GLY A 716 0.48 29.13 -29.09
CA GLY A 716 1.43 28.29 -28.39
C GLY A 716 2.36 27.54 -29.33
N PHE A 717 3.18 26.68 -28.76
CA PHE A 717 4.02 25.76 -29.51
C PHE A 717 4.22 24.45 -28.73
N GLU A 718 4.60 23.42 -29.42
CA GLU A 718 5.15 22.20 -28.82
C GLU A 718 6.34 21.73 -29.64
N LEU A 719 7.48 21.43 -28.95
CA LEU A 719 8.75 21.02 -29.51
C LEU A 719 9.18 19.67 -28.96
N ASP A 720 9.86 18.89 -29.78
CA ASP A 720 10.57 17.69 -29.32
C ASP A 720 11.82 18.09 -28.52
N PHE A 721 11.78 17.82 -27.21
CA PHE A 721 12.87 18.23 -26.34
C PHE A 721 14.14 17.40 -26.56
N LEU A 722 14.01 16.09 -26.87
CA LEU A 722 15.18 15.26 -27.12
C LEU A 722 15.90 15.67 -28.41
N LYS A 723 15.17 16.10 -29.42
CA LYS A 723 15.75 16.69 -30.61
C LYS A 723 16.53 17.99 -30.32
N LEU A 724 16.01 18.81 -29.41
CA LEU A 724 16.76 20.00 -28.95
C LEU A 724 18.05 19.60 -28.25
N VAL A 725 18.06 18.49 -27.47
CA VAL A 725 19.29 17.98 -26.84
C VAL A 725 20.30 17.53 -27.86
N GLU A 726 19.89 16.81 -28.89
CA GLU A 726 20.76 16.35 -29.98
C GLU A 726 21.37 17.50 -30.78
N LEU A 727 20.59 18.55 -31.01
CA LEU A 727 20.97 19.72 -31.82
C LEU A 727 21.81 20.75 -31.03
N TYR A 728 21.68 20.78 -29.71
CA TYR A 728 22.31 21.78 -28.87
C TYR A 728 23.84 21.56 -28.77
N GLN A 729 24.59 22.59 -29.11
CA GLN A 729 26.03 22.63 -28.98
C GLN A 729 26.47 23.63 -27.90
N PRO A 730 26.85 23.16 -26.71
CA PRO A 730 27.12 24.05 -25.55
C PRO A 730 28.28 25.05 -25.79
N ASN A 731 29.20 24.71 -26.67
CA ASN A 731 30.40 25.51 -26.95
C ASN A 731 30.31 26.33 -28.26
N ALA A 732 29.16 26.34 -28.91
CA ALA A 732 28.99 27.12 -30.11
C ALA A 732 29.11 28.62 -29.81
N LYS A 733 29.97 29.33 -30.54
CA LYS A 733 30.09 30.77 -30.39
C LYS A 733 28.86 31.44 -30.95
N VAL A 734 28.14 32.15 -30.12
CA VAL A 734 27.04 33.05 -30.53
C VAL A 734 27.69 34.28 -31.18
N ASP A 735 27.27 34.58 -32.38
CA ASP A 735 27.74 35.79 -33.06
C ASP A 735 27.03 37.00 -32.45
N VAL A 736 27.71 37.70 -31.58
CA VAL A 736 27.25 38.91 -30.89
C VAL A 736 27.65 40.21 -31.59
N SER A 737 28.05 40.12 -32.85
CA SER A 737 28.43 41.30 -33.62
C SER A 737 27.26 42.31 -33.65
N PRO A 738 27.52 43.59 -33.41
CA PRO A 738 26.47 44.61 -33.38
C PRO A 738 25.87 44.80 -34.79
N VAL A 739 24.58 45.15 -34.79
CA VAL A 739 23.91 45.61 -36.02
C VAL A 739 24.52 46.95 -36.39
N ILE A 740 25.06 47.03 -37.58
CA ILE A 740 25.75 48.26 -38.08
C ILE A 740 24.79 49.08 -38.95
N GLU A 741 23.93 48.43 -39.70
CA GLU A 741 23.08 49.09 -40.65
C GLU A 741 21.69 48.43 -40.68
N LYS A 742 20.64 49.27 -40.83
CA LYS A 742 19.23 48.82 -40.88
C LYS A 742 18.56 49.39 -42.16
N ARG A 743 17.80 48.57 -42.88
CA ARG A 743 17.05 48.99 -44.07
C ARG A 743 15.66 48.38 -44.05
N ASP A 744 14.70 49.14 -44.52
CA ASP A 744 13.35 48.64 -44.80
C ASP A 744 13.15 48.49 -46.31
N LEU A 745 12.62 47.37 -46.71
CA LEU A 745 12.30 47.06 -48.10
C LEU A 745 10.81 46.75 -48.25
N THR A 746 10.11 47.41 -49.17
CA THR A 746 8.73 47.06 -49.49
C THR A 746 8.66 46.53 -50.93
N VAL A 747 8.09 45.35 -51.09
CA VAL A 747 7.96 44.68 -52.38
C VAL A 747 6.45 44.55 -52.73
N GLU A 748 6.09 45.02 -53.88
CA GLU A 748 4.75 44.83 -54.47
C GLU A 748 4.73 43.50 -55.27
N THR A 749 3.90 42.57 -54.80
CA THR A 749 3.97 41.20 -55.34
C THR A 749 2.70 40.40 -55.08
N ASN A 750 2.46 39.38 -55.89
CA ASN A 750 1.45 38.36 -55.61
C ASN A 750 2.02 37.13 -54.90
N LYS A 751 3.33 37.14 -54.58
CA LYS A 751 4.01 36.03 -53.90
C LYS A 751 3.75 36.06 -52.40
N THR A 752 4.14 35.00 -51.73
CA THR A 752 4.08 34.90 -50.26
C THR A 752 5.29 35.59 -49.65
N TYR A 753 5.17 35.95 -48.35
CA TYR A 753 6.28 36.50 -47.58
C TYR A 753 7.53 35.60 -47.66
N GLY A 754 7.36 34.24 -47.49
CA GLY A 754 8.45 33.30 -47.54
C GLY A 754 9.18 33.28 -48.91
N GLU A 755 8.46 33.41 -50.01
CA GLU A 755 9.04 33.49 -51.36
C GLU A 755 9.87 34.78 -51.53
N ILE A 756 9.43 35.90 -50.94
CA ILE A 756 10.15 37.15 -50.98
C ILE A 756 11.41 37.06 -50.12
N VAL A 757 11.32 36.55 -48.90
CA VAL A 757 12.47 36.31 -48.03
C VAL A 757 13.51 35.39 -48.67
N ALA A 758 13.06 34.30 -49.31
CA ALA A 758 13.97 33.41 -50.04
C ALA A 758 14.73 34.12 -51.16
N LYS A 759 14.07 35.03 -51.93
CA LYS A 759 14.72 35.83 -52.97
C LYS A 759 15.72 36.84 -52.37
N ILE A 760 15.34 37.50 -51.25
CA ILE A 760 16.25 38.42 -50.55
C ILE A 760 17.46 37.66 -50.08
N GLN A 761 17.28 36.49 -49.47
CA GLN A 761 18.39 35.64 -48.97
C GLN A 761 19.34 35.22 -50.10
N ALA A 762 18.77 34.81 -51.28
CA ALA A 762 19.58 34.43 -52.45
C ALA A 762 20.46 35.59 -52.94
N ILE A 763 19.95 36.83 -52.90
CA ILE A 763 20.75 38.04 -53.24
C ILE A 763 21.83 38.29 -52.20
N LEU A 764 21.50 38.16 -50.92
CA LEU A 764 22.47 38.34 -49.84
C LEU A 764 23.58 37.28 -49.93
N ASP A 765 23.24 36.02 -50.16
CA ASP A 765 24.20 34.93 -50.29
C ASP A 765 25.14 35.12 -51.49
N LYS A 766 24.61 35.55 -52.63
CA LYS A 766 25.36 35.90 -53.84
C LYS A 766 26.42 37.00 -53.56
N ASN A 767 26.09 37.94 -52.68
CA ASN A 767 26.96 39.09 -52.31
C ASN A 767 27.77 38.76 -51.04
N ASN A 768 27.80 37.53 -50.51
CA ASN A 768 28.48 37.13 -49.26
C ASN A 768 28.09 38.01 -48.06
N LEU A 769 26.81 38.39 -48.00
CA LEU A 769 26.26 39.24 -46.91
C LEU A 769 25.37 38.46 -45.99
N VAL A 770 25.38 38.81 -44.75
CA VAL A 770 24.45 38.26 -43.74
C VAL A 770 23.58 39.36 -43.19
N ALA A 771 22.27 39.23 -43.31
CA ALA A 771 21.31 40.12 -42.66
C ALA A 771 20.28 39.31 -41.92
N GLU A 772 19.78 39.86 -40.81
CA GLU A 772 18.59 39.40 -40.15
C GLU A 772 17.37 39.98 -40.86
N ILE A 773 16.47 39.15 -41.39
CA ILE A 773 15.30 39.56 -42.14
C ILE A 773 14.06 39.37 -41.26
N SER A 774 13.34 40.40 -40.96
CA SER A 774 12.11 40.37 -40.17
C SER A 774 10.92 41.01 -40.89
N PRO A 775 9.69 40.56 -40.68
CA PRO A 775 8.49 41.15 -41.26
C PRO A 775 8.21 42.50 -40.61
N LEU A 776 7.95 43.52 -41.43
CA LEU A 776 7.55 44.85 -40.94
C LEU A 776 6.01 44.99 -41.12
N ALA A 777 5.50 44.79 -42.31
CA ALA A 777 4.08 44.85 -42.60
C ALA A 777 3.73 44.02 -43.85
N ILE A 778 2.51 43.50 -43.90
CA ILE A 778 1.88 42.97 -45.13
C ILE A 778 0.53 43.65 -45.29
N TYR A 779 0.39 44.40 -46.36
CA TYR A 779 -0.78 45.19 -46.68
C TYR A 779 -1.25 44.84 -48.10
N GLN A 780 -2.54 44.59 -48.28
CA GLN A 780 -3.16 44.20 -49.56
C GLN A 780 -4.41 45.06 -49.79
N PRO A 781 -4.24 46.27 -50.35
CA PRO A 781 -5.34 47.18 -50.59
C PRO A 781 -6.29 46.72 -51.72
N GLU A 782 -5.73 45.95 -52.68
CA GLU A 782 -6.45 45.45 -53.87
C GLU A 782 -5.98 44.03 -54.15
N GLU A 783 -5.65 43.68 -55.39
CA GLU A 783 -5.14 42.36 -55.78
C GLU A 783 -3.65 42.15 -55.53
N ILE A 784 -2.89 43.24 -55.40
CA ILE A 784 -1.41 43.19 -55.16
C ILE A 784 -1.08 43.37 -53.68
N LYS A 785 -0.20 42.53 -53.19
CA LYS A 785 0.32 42.63 -51.83
C LYS A 785 1.53 43.56 -51.76
N HIS A 786 1.56 44.40 -50.74
CA HIS A 786 2.77 45.14 -50.35
C HIS A 786 3.39 44.43 -49.14
N ILE A 787 4.52 43.77 -49.33
CA ILE A 787 5.26 43.05 -48.29
C ILE A 787 6.45 43.90 -47.89
N SER A 788 6.44 44.43 -46.67
CA SER A 788 7.55 45.25 -46.10
C SER A 788 8.34 44.35 -45.18
N VAL A 789 9.68 44.35 -45.36
CA VAL A 789 10.62 43.61 -44.56
C VAL A 789 11.66 44.56 -43.96
N HIS A 790 12.10 44.28 -42.74
CA HIS A 790 13.20 44.95 -42.06
C HIS A 790 14.46 44.11 -42.19
N LEU A 791 15.56 44.70 -42.58
CA LEU A 791 16.86 44.09 -42.79
C LEU A 791 17.88 44.68 -41.81
N GLU A 792 18.51 43.82 -40.99
CA GLU A 792 19.56 44.25 -40.07
C GLU A 792 20.89 43.62 -40.50
N PHE A 793 21.85 44.49 -40.84
CA PHE A 793 23.15 44.08 -41.30
C PHE A 793 24.24 44.23 -40.22
N LYS A 794 25.18 43.30 -40.11
CA LYS A 794 26.34 43.38 -39.23
C LYS A 794 27.56 44.10 -39.87
N GLN A 795 27.36 44.62 -41.05
CA GLN A 795 28.36 45.37 -41.79
C GLN A 795 27.67 46.49 -42.61
N LYS A 796 28.43 47.48 -43.04
CA LYS A 796 27.92 48.47 -43.97
C LYS A 796 27.64 47.87 -45.33
N ILE A 797 26.54 48.27 -45.94
CA ILE A 797 26.09 47.86 -47.27
C ILE A 797 26.26 49.02 -48.24
N ASP A 798 26.41 48.68 -49.51
CA ASP A 798 26.46 49.70 -50.61
C ASP A 798 25.06 49.94 -51.23
N ASP A 799 24.88 51.10 -51.84
CA ASP A 799 23.59 51.43 -52.46
C ASP A 799 23.20 50.54 -53.66
N ASN A 800 24.19 49.87 -54.24
CA ASN A 800 23.94 48.94 -55.36
C ASN A 800 23.17 47.71 -54.90
N LEU A 801 23.48 47.19 -53.72
CA LEU A 801 22.74 46.12 -53.08
C LEU A 801 21.27 46.46 -52.87
N MET A 802 20.99 47.66 -52.36
CA MET A 802 19.61 48.11 -52.20
C MET A 802 18.89 48.21 -53.53
N ALA A 803 19.55 48.75 -54.57
CA ALA A 803 18.99 48.79 -55.91
C ALA A 803 18.73 47.36 -56.51
N GLU A 804 19.52 46.34 -56.15
CA GLU A 804 19.28 44.95 -56.53
C GLU A 804 18.10 44.35 -55.73
N LEU A 805 17.96 44.65 -54.45
CA LEU A 805 16.85 44.19 -53.60
C LEU A 805 15.51 44.84 -53.98
N GLU A 806 15.52 46.13 -54.34
CA GLU A 806 14.30 46.85 -54.78
C GLU A 806 13.73 46.31 -56.12
N LYS A 807 14.52 45.56 -56.88
CA LYS A 807 14.04 44.91 -58.12
C LYS A 807 13.39 43.55 -57.90
N ILE A 808 13.24 43.12 -56.66
CA ILE A 808 12.56 41.87 -56.35
C ILE A 808 11.05 42.02 -56.57
N ASN A 809 10.55 41.35 -57.57
CA ASN A 809 9.08 41.22 -57.85
C ASN A 809 8.57 39.79 -57.64
#